data_c02fbab53a99fb4e96624b0276b6fab3
#
_entry.id   c02fbab53a99fb4e96624b0276b6fab3
#
_cell.length_a   1.000
_cell.length_b   1.000
_cell.length_c   1.000
_cell.angle_alpha   90.00
_cell.angle_beta   90.00
_cell.angle_gamma   90.00
#
_symmetry.space_group_name_H-M   'P 1'
#
loop_
_entity.id
_entity.type
_entity.pdbx_description
1 polymer ?
#
loop_
_entity_poly.entity_id
_entity_poly.type
_entity_poly.pdbx_seq_one_letter_code
_entity_poly.pdbx_strand_id
1 'polypeptide(L)'
;WWRHWGEQHKYFDSRKDAEAFHDELAHMLLNQVAAPNSPQWFNTGLNLAYGITGPAQGHWVPDPETGEARPAPDAYTHPQPHACYIQAIKDDLVGEGGIMDLWTREARLFKYGSGTGTNFSSLRGENEPLSGGGKSSGLMSFLRIGDRAAGAIKSGGTTRRAAKMVCLDADHPDIEAFVNWKTREELKVAAMVEGLKNLPAEQQALAEKLGLKLDYDFNGEAYQTVSGQNSNNSVRLPASFFEAIDADGDWQLIRRTDGQISKTIKARDLWEQICFAAWRCADPGLQFDTTINDWHTCPNTGPITASNPCSEYMHIDDSACNLASINLLKFLGEDGSFDVEAYRRVIALSMMAQEIIVGNSSYPTEKIGENAIAFRQLGLGYANLGALLMCLGVPYDSDEGRAWAASLTAVMTGEAYATSARVAARMGPFAGYEINREPMIGVMEKHQAAVEEIDAEKAPANLVDAAKECWADAVQTGREHGYRNAQATVLAPTGTISFMMDCDTTGIEPDIALVKYKTLVGGGMMKIVNGSVERALGNLGYSEADSAAIIAYIDEHGTVEGAPGLADEHQAVFDCAFKSPDGTRTIHWLGHVKMMGAVQPFISGAISKTVNLPEEATVEEIEEAYIEGWKHGVKALAIYRDGSKRTQVLSTSKDGAKSTEAPGEPVRRRLPATRTSVTHKFSIEGHEGYITAGLYEHGAPGEIWLTMAKEGSTLSGMMDAFATSISLALQYGVPLRDLVNKFSHMRFEPSGRTENNEIPVAQSIVDYIFRWLASSFLSEEEKEEFGVLSPAVKAKLAAQEFDLPSSAGNGHTVVGTQTDAPPCMNCGWIMTRAGTCYKCDNCGTTTGCG
;
A
#
# COMPACT_ATOMS: atom_id res chain seq x y z
N TRP A 1 15.28 4.65 -20.15
CA TRP A 1 14.72 3.32 -20.28
C TRP A 1 13.68 3.26 -21.39
N TRP A 2 12.58 4.06 -21.38
CA TRP A 2 11.52 4.07 -22.39
C TRP A 2 12.05 4.38 -23.79
N ARG A 3 12.92 5.42 -23.95
CA ARG A 3 13.53 5.72 -25.23
C ARG A 3 14.36 4.55 -25.76
N HIS A 4 15.23 3.96 -24.93
CA HIS A 4 16.07 2.82 -25.31
C HIS A 4 15.26 1.66 -25.90
N TRP A 5 14.23 1.22 -25.20
CA TRP A 5 13.38 0.12 -25.65
C TRP A 5 12.46 0.52 -26.79
N GLY A 6 11.96 1.77 -26.81
CA GLY A 6 11.16 2.30 -27.89
C GLY A 6 11.92 2.37 -29.22
N GLU A 7 13.21 2.78 -29.21
CA GLU A 7 14.10 2.73 -30.37
C GLU A 7 14.35 1.29 -30.82
N GLN A 8 14.62 0.39 -29.89
CA GLN A 8 14.94 -1.01 -30.18
C GLN A 8 13.76 -1.75 -30.84
N HIS A 9 12.54 -1.47 -30.42
CA HIS A 9 11.32 -2.06 -30.97
C HIS A 9 10.63 -1.19 -32.03
N LYS A 10 11.33 -0.14 -32.56
CA LYS A 10 10.87 0.66 -33.71
C LYS A 10 9.56 1.43 -33.50
N TYR A 11 9.31 1.88 -32.26
CA TYR A 11 8.16 2.74 -31.96
C TYR A 11 8.30 4.15 -32.55
N PHE A 12 9.54 4.60 -32.82
CA PHE A 12 9.86 5.92 -33.31
C PHE A 12 10.26 5.90 -34.78
N ASP A 13 9.94 6.97 -35.52
CA ASP A 13 10.27 7.11 -36.94
C ASP A 13 11.76 7.39 -37.16
N SER A 14 12.37 8.07 -36.21
CA SER A 14 13.77 8.48 -36.27
C SER A 14 14.34 8.66 -34.87
N ARG A 15 15.68 8.74 -34.78
CA ARG A 15 16.35 9.11 -33.54
C ARG A 15 15.90 10.47 -33.00
N LYS A 16 15.61 11.44 -33.87
CA LYS A 16 15.11 12.76 -33.48
C LYS A 16 13.73 12.67 -32.82
N ASP A 17 12.87 11.78 -33.31
CA ASP A 17 11.57 11.52 -32.76
C ASP A 17 11.69 10.86 -31.37
N ALA A 18 12.60 9.90 -31.24
CA ALA A 18 12.92 9.29 -29.94
C ALA A 18 13.49 10.28 -28.90
N GLU A 19 14.31 11.24 -29.36
CA GLU A 19 14.85 12.33 -28.53
C GLU A 19 13.71 13.28 -28.09
N ALA A 20 12.81 13.67 -29.01
CA ALA A 20 11.63 14.48 -28.67
C ALA A 20 10.72 13.79 -27.64
N PHE A 21 10.41 12.51 -27.84
CA PHE A 21 9.65 11.72 -26.87
C PHE A 21 10.33 11.70 -25.48
N HIS A 22 11.65 11.50 -25.47
CA HIS A 22 12.42 11.51 -24.22
C HIS A 22 12.31 12.86 -23.50
N ASP A 23 12.48 13.97 -24.21
CA ASP A 23 12.50 15.31 -23.63
C ASP A 23 11.09 15.70 -23.13
N GLU A 24 10.05 15.38 -23.88
CA GLU A 24 8.66 15.60 -23.45
C GLU A 24 8.30 14.75 -22.24
N LEU A 25 8.65 13.46 -22.23
CA LEU A 25 8.40 12.58 -21.08
C LEU A 25 9.17 13.04 -19.84
N ALA A 26 10.43 13.46 -19.99
CA ALA A 26 11.22 14.03 -18.91
C ALA A 26 10.60 15.32 -18.37
N HIS A 27 10.12 16.20 -19.26
CA HIS A 27 9.40 17.41 -18.86
C HIS A 27 8.13 17.09 -18.05
N MET A 28 7.33 16.13 -18.50
CA MET A 28 6.11 15.69 -17.80
C MET A 28 6.42 15.19 -16.39
N LEU A 29 7.44 14.34 -16.24
CA LEU A 29 7.81 13.76 -14.95
C LEU A 29 8.40 14.81 -13.99
N LEU A 30 9.28 15.67 -14.48
CA LEU A 30 9.95 16.71 -13.68
C LEU A 30 9.00 17.80 -13.22
N ASN A 31 7.99 18.13 -14.02
CA ASN A 31 6.99 19.15 -13.70
C ASN A 31 5.73 18.58 -13.05
N GLN A 32 5.73 17.30 -12.67
CA GLN A 32 4.62 16.65 -11.99
C GLN A 32 3.31 16.68 -12.79
N VAL A 33 3.42 16.68 -14.13
CA VAL A 33 2.26 16.69 -15.04
C VAL A 33 1.60 15.32 -15.11
N ALA A 34 2.41 14.26 -15.07
CA ALA A 34 1.95 12.88 -14.96
C ALA A 34 2.97 12.02 -14.22
N ALA A 35 2.52 10.93 -13.65
CA ALA A 35 3.39 9.96 -12.99
C ALA A 35 3.00 8.52 -13.32
N PRO A 36 3.96 7.64 -13.65
CA PRO A 36 3.75 6.21 -13.68
C PRO A 36 3.56 5.63 -12.29
N ASN A 37 2.97 4.45 -12.20
CA ASN A 37 2.72 3.75 -10.95
C ASN A 37 4.01 3.42 -10.16
N SER A 38 3.87 3.24 -8.85
CA SER A 38 4.99 3.03 -7.93
C SER A 38 5.97 1.91 -8.33
N PRO A 39 5.53 0.71 -8.79
CA PRO A 39 6.47 -0.32 -9.25
C PRO A 39 7.36 0.11 -10.41
N GLN A 40 6.94 1.03 -11.28
CA GLN A 40 7.81 1.58 -12.32
C GLN A 40 8.93 2.41 -11.71
N TRP A 41 8.62 3.26 -10.73
CA TRP A 41 9.62 4.05 -10.00
C TRP A 41 10.64 3.19 -9.25
N PHE A 42 10.19 2.08 -8.67
CA PHE A 42 11.05 1.22 -7.85
C PHE A 42 11.94 0.30 -8.68
N ASN A 43 11.47 -0.15 -9.84
CA ASN A 43 12.08 -1.27 -10.55
C ASN A 43 12.65 -0.91 -11.93
N THR A 44 12.19 0.19 -12.57
CA THR A 44 12.53 0.51 -13.97
C THR A 44 13.84 1.26 -14.06
N GLY A 45 14.69 0.88 -15.04
CA GLY A 45 15.92 1.58 -15.35
C GLY A 45 17.12 1.25 -14.46
N LEU A 46 16.95 0.50 -13.37
CA LEU A 46 18.04 0.20 -12.43
C LEU A 46 19.20 -0.56 -13.08
N ASN A 47 18.91 -1.53 -13.94
CA ASN A 47 19.96 -2.24 -14.67
C ASN A 47 20.61 -1.34 -15.73
N LEU A 48 19.80 -0.69 -16.57
CA LEU A 48 20.31 0.14 -17.68
C LEU A 48 21.18 1.32 -17.21
N ALA A 49 20.77 1.99 -16.12
CA ALA A 49 21.46 3.18 -15.61
C ALA A 49 22.62 2.85 -14.65
N TYR A 50 22.49 1.80 -13.85
CA TYR A 50 23.42 1.53 -12.74
C TYR A 50 24.02 0.12 -12.77
N GLY A 51 23.64 -0.74 -13.72
CA GLY A 51 24.11 -2.12 -13.80
C GLY A 51 23.60 -3.02 -12.66
N ILE A 52 22.53 -2.60 -11.95
CA ILE A 52 21.98 -3.37 -10.86
C ILE A 52 21.30 -4.63 -11.41
N THR A 53 21.66 -5.77 -10.85
CA THR A 53 21.09 -7.09 -11.15
C THR A 53 20.56 -7.75 -9.89
N GLY A 54 19.80 -8.83 -10.05
CA GLY A 54 19.30 -9.63 -8.93
C GLY A 54 18.69 -10.94 -9.44
N PRO A 55 18.46 -11.93 -8.56
CA PRO A 55 17.85 -13.19 -8.97
C PRO A 55 16.48 -12.99 -9.59
N ALA A 56 16.20 -13.64 -10.70
CA ALA A 56 14.95 -13.54 -11.47
C ALA A 56 13.69 -13.98 -10.69
N GLN A 57 13.83 -14.75 -9.59
CA GLN A 57 12.75 -15.18 -8.70
C GLN A 57 11.60 -15.95 -9.40
N GLY A 58 11.89 -16.60 -10.52
CA GLY A 58 10.91 -17.34 -11.30
C GLY A 58 10.01 -16.47 -12.17
N HIS A 59 10.45 -15.27 -12.53
CA HIS A 59 9.76 -14.44 -13.51
C HIS A 59 10.04 -14.90 -14.95
N TRP A 60 9.15 -14.49 -15.83
CA TRP A 60 9.16 -14.78 -17.26
C TRP A 60 9.18 -13.50 -18.08
N VAL A 61 9.93 -13.49 -19.17
CA VAL A 61 10.01 -12.38 -20.11
C VAL A 61 9.44 -12.86 -21.45
N PRO A 62 8.33 -12.26 -21.91
CA PRO A 62 7.80 -12.56 -23.22
C PRO A 62 8.63 -11.87 -24.31
N ASP A 63 8.78 -12.54 -25.43
CA ASP A 63 9.29 -11.91 -26.65
C ASP A 63 8.19 -11.00 -27.24
N PRO A 64 8.47 -9.71 -27.48
CA PRO A 64 7.44 -8.77 -27.91
C PRO A 64 6.96 -8.99 -29.35
N GLU A 65 7.68 -9.77 -30.18
CA GLU A 65 7.30 -10.07 -31.57
C GLU A 65 6.56 -11.41 -31.67
N THR A 66 7.04 -12.45 -30.98
CA THR A 66 6.45 -13.79 -31.07
C THR A 66 5.43 -14.07 -29.96
N GLY A 67 5.51 -13.36 -28.85
CA GLY A 67 4.70 -13.61 -27.65
C GLY A 67 5.19 -14.79 -26.80
N GLU A 68 6.18 -15.56 -27.26
CA GLU A 68 6.73 -16.68 -26.50
C GLU A 68 7.44 -16.19 -25.23
N ALA A 69 7.07 -16.71 -24.08
CA ALA A 69 7.68 -16.35 -22.82
C ALA A 69 8.85 -17.28 -22.47
N ARG A 70 9.92 -16.71 -21.91
CA ARG A 70 11.10 -17.43 -21.43
C ARG A 70 11.44 -17.02 -20.00
N PRO A 71 12.12 -17.85 -19.21
CA PRO A 71 12.58 -17.47 -17.89
C PRO A 71 13.42 -16.19 -17.93
N ALA A 72 13.12 -15.26 -17.04
CA ALA A 72 13.87 -14.01 -16.95
C ALA A 72 15.33 -14.27 -16.57
N PRO A 73 16.31 -13.58 -17.18
CA PRO A 73 17.72 -13.75 -16.84
C PRO A 73 18.07 -13.15 -15.47
N ASP A 74 17.43 -12.06 -15.11
CA ASP A 74 17.58 -11.34 -13.83
C ASP A 74 16.32 -10.52 -13.53
N ALA A 75 16.32 -9.82 -12.38
CA ALA A 75 15.16 -9.07 -11.89
C ALA A 75 14.99 -7.67 -12.51
N TYR A 76 16.02 -7.08 -13.16
CA TYR A 76 16.03 -5.65 -13.48
C TYR A 76 16.38 -5.28 -14.92
N THR A 77 16.86 -6.21 -15.73
CA THR A 77 16.99 -6.02 -17.19
C THR A 77 15.60 -5.83 -17.79
N HIS A 78 14.69 -6.74 -17.46
CA HIS A 78 13.26 -6.61 -17.70
C HIS A 78 12.55 -6.59 -16.34
N PRO A 79 12.27 -5.41 -15.77
CA PRO A 79 11.71 -5.30 -14.44
C PRO A 79 10.25 -5.76 -14.38
N GLN A 80 9.69 -5.86 -13.16
CA GLN A 80 8.23 -5.96 -12.92
C GLN A 80 7.67 -4.54 -12.67
N PRO A 81 7.18 -3.81 -13.69
CA PRO A 81 6.72 -2.43 -13.54
C PRO A 81 5.20 -2.33 -13.36
N HIS A 82 4.44 -3.39 -13.63
CA HIS A 82 2.99 -3.42 -13.55
C HIS A 82 2.52 -3.35 -12.09
N ALA A 83 1.54 -2.49 -11.82
CA ALA A 83 0.97 -2.37 -10.47
C ALA A 83 -0.09 -3.43 -10.20
N CYS A 84 -0.84 -3.82 -11.22
CA CYS A 84 -2.06 -4.60 -11.09
C CYS A 84 -1.98 -5.91 -11.88
N TYR A 85 -2.39 -7.00 -11.20
CA TYR A 85 -2.47 -8.33 -11.78
C TYR A 85 -3.80 -8.98 -11.44
N ILE A 86 -4.33 -9.79 -12.34
CA ILE A 86 -5.42 -10.72 -12.12
C ILE A 86 -4.87 -12.12 -12.36
N GLN A 87 -5.12 -13.06 -11.47
CA GLN A 87 -4.60 -14.41 -11.54
C GLN A 87 -5.74 -15.44 -11.45
N ALA A 88 -5.71 -16.42 -12.36
CA ALA A 88 -6.56 -17.58 -12.27
C ALA A 88 -6.15 -18.52 -11.13
N ILE A 89 -7.13 -19.29 -10.63
CA ILE A 89 -6.89 -20.37 -9.67
C ILE A 89 -7.67 -21.62 -10.11
N LYS A 90 -7.05 -22.79 -9.93
CA LYS A 90 -7.67 -24.10 -10.16
C LYS A 90 -8.00 -24.75 -8.81
N ASP A 91 -9.05 -25.56 -8.79
CA ASP A 91 -9.44 -26.36 -7.63
C ASP A 91 -8.50 -27.59 -7.46
N ASP A 92 -7.23 -27.29 -7.25
CA ASP A 92 -6.15 -28.21 -7.00
C ASP A 92 -5.29 -27.67 -5.84
N LEU A 93 -4.87 -28.53 -4.92
CA LEU A 93 -4.10 -28.10 -3.76
C LEU A 93 -2.67 -27.67 -4.12
N VAL A 94 -1.94 -28.48 -4.89
CA VAL A 94 -0.48 -28.32 -5.10
C VAL A 94 -0.07 -28.29 -6.57
N GLY A 95 -0.96 -28.62 -7.49
CA GLY A 95 -0.71 -28.58 -8.92
C GLY A 95 -0.47 -27.17 -9.45
N GLU A 96 0.10 -27.08 -10.65
CA GLU A 96 0.32 -25.81 -11.34
C GLU A 96 -1.01 -25.06 -11.58
N GLY A 97 -1.04 -23.81 -11.18
CA GLY A 97 -2.25 -22.99 -11.16
C GLY A 97 -3.17 -23.27 -9.97
N GLY A 98 -2.80 -24.15 -9.06
CA GLY A 98 -3.57 -24.51 -7.88
C GLY A 98 -3.36 -23.56 -6.70
N ILE A 99 -3.92 -23.93 -5.55
CA ILE A 99 -4.02 -23.06 -4.36
C ILE A 99 -2.62 -22.67 -3.82
N MET A 100 -1.72 -23.63 -3.61
CA MET A 100 -0.40 -23.36 -3.06
C MET A 100 0.52 -22.66 -4.06
N ASP A 101 0.36 -22.95 -5.35
CA ASP A 101 1.07 -22.25 -6.41
C ASP A 101 0.63 -20.77 -6.48
N LEU A 102 -0.66 -20.46 -6.30
CA LEU A 102 -1.14 -19.09 -6.25
C LEU A 102 -0.43 -18.28 -5.15
N TRP A 103 -0.24 -18.84 -3.94
CA TRP A 103 0.47 -18.13 -2.87
C TRP A 103 1.94 -17.84 -3.22
N THR A 104 2.58 -18.73 -3.96
CA THR A 104 3.94 -18.52 -4.48
C THR A 104 3.99 -17.41 -5.52
N ARG A 105 3.02 -17.39 -6.45
CA ARG A 105 2.89 -16.34 -7.48
C ARG A 105 2.60 -14.98 -6.87
N GLU A 106 1.69 -14.92 -5.89
CA GLU A 106 1.42 -13.69 -5.11
C GLU A 106 2.67 -13.16 -4.40
N ALA A 107 3.47 -14.05 -3.78
CA ALA A 107 4.70 -13.66 -3.11
C ALA A 107 5.70 -12.98 -4.05
N ARG A 108 5.80 -13.46 -5.31
CA ARG A 108 6.63 -12.82 -6.35
C ARG A 108 6.15 -11.40 -6.63
N LEU A 109 4.83 -11.21 -6.77
CA LEU A 109 4.24 -9.90 -7.06
C LEU A 109 4.43 -8.92 -5.91
N PHE A 110 4.14 -9.33 -4.69
CA PHE A 110 4.23 -8.46 -3.51
C PHE A 110 5.66 -8.00 -3.23
N LYS A 111 6.65 -8.83 -3.52
CA LYS A 111 8.07 -8.49 -3.35
C LYS A 111 8.46 -7.21 -4.11
N TYR A 112 7.93 -7.00 -5.30
CA TYR A 112 8.23 -5.87 -6.17
C TYR A 112 7.20 -4.73 -6.10
N GLY A 113 6.27 -4.79 -5.14
CA GLY A 113 5.32 -3.73 -4.84
C GLY A 113 4.04 -3.74 -5.66
N SER A 114 3.76 -4.82 -6.38
CA SER A 114 2.53 -4.99 -7.16
C SER A 114 1.39 -5.59 -6.33
N GLY A 115 0.16 -5.35 -6.77
CA GLY A 115 -1.06 -5.94 -6.22
C GLY A 115 -1.67 -6.98 -7.14
N THR A 116 -2.46 -7.90 -6.59
CA THR A 116 -3.13 -8.95 -7.35
C THR A 116 -4.54 -9.20 -6.87
N GLY A 117 -5.40 -9.69 -7.77
CA GLY A 117 -6.72 -10.20 -7.42
C GLY A 117 -7.00 -11.54 -8.08
N THR A 118 -7.88 -12.29 -7.45
CA THR A 118 -8.28 -13.62 -7.90
C THR A 118 -9.74 -13.85 -7.56
N ASN A 119 -10.50 -14.45 -8.48
CA ASN A 119 -11.80 -15.00 -8.18
C ASN A 119 -11.64 -16.44 -7.69
N PHE A 120 -12.10 -16.68 -6.47
CA PHE A 120 -11.97 -17.98 -5.80
C PHE A 120 -13.19 -18.88 -6.01
N SER A 121 -14.14 -18.47 -6.82
CA SER A 121 -15.41 -19.21 -7.02
C SER A 121 -15.24 -20.56 -7.71
N SER A 122 -14.10 -20.82 -8.33
CA SER A 122 -13.80 -22.14 -8.89
C SER A 122 -13.46 -23.20 -7.84
N LEU A 123 -13.07 -22.78 -6.63
CA LEU A 123 -12.75 -23.70 -5.54
C LEU A 123 -14.03 -24.29 -4.94
N ARG A 124 -13.98 -25.56 -4.58
CA ARG A 124 -15.12 -26.24 -3.93
C ARG A 124 -15.39 -25.70 -2.52
N GLY A 125 -16.66 -25.66 -2.15
CA GLY A 125 -17.11 -25.25 -0.85
C GLY A 125 -16.87 -26.27 0.25
N GLU A 126 -17.21 -25.90 1.47
CA GLU A 126 -17.12 -26.78 2.64
C GLU A 126 -18.03 -28.01 2.47
N ASN A 127 -17.54 -29.19 2.89
CA ASN A 127 -18.21 -30.47 2.80
C ASN A 127 -18.46 -31.02 1.38
N GLU A 128 -18.02 -30.36 0.32
CA GLU A 128 -18.04 -30.97 -1.02
C GLU A 128 -17.09 -32.18 -1.11
N PRO A 129 -17.40 -33.19 -1.94
CA PRO A 129 -16.62 -34.42 -1.99
C PRO A 129 -15.21 -34.19 -2.57
N LEU A 130 -14.23 -34.93 -2.04
CA LEU A 130 -12.88 -35.03 -2.56
C LEU A 130 -12.75 -36.26 -3.48
N SER A 131 -11.93 -36.14 -4.52
CA SER A 131 -11.68 -37.25 -5.48
C SER A 131 -11.11 -38.52 -4.85
N GLY A 132 -10.33 -38.40 -3.76
CA GLY A 132 -9.77 -39.52 -2.99
C GLY A 132 -10.67 -40.02 -1.86
N GLY A 133 -11.92 -39.55 -1.77
CA GLY A 133 -12.80 -39.78 -0.63
C GLY A 133 -12.60 -38.76 0.50
N GLY A 134 -13.65 -38.52 1.28
CA GLY A 134 -13.67 -37.47 2.30
C GLY A 134 -14.35 -36.19 1.84
N LYS A 135 -14.22 -35.12 2.62
CA LYS A 135 -14.91 -33.85 2.41
C LYS A 135 -13.94 -32.69 2.43
N SER A 136 -14.23 -31.67 1.64
CA SER A 136 -13.49 -30.40 1.61
C SER A 136 -13.60 -29.65 2.94
N SER A 137 -12.52 -29.02 3.36
CA SER A 137 -12.50 -28.07 4.50
C SER A 137 -13.06 -26.69 4.14
N GLY A 138 -13.47 -26.51 2.89
CA GLY A 138 -14.07 -25.29 2.37
C GLY A 138 -13.08 -24.19 2.00
N LEU A 139 -13.57 -23.23 1.24
CA LEU A 139 -12.83 -22.08 0.75
C LEU A 139 -12.15 -21.28 1.87
N MET A 140 -12.87 -21.04 2.98
CA MET A 140 -12.41 -20.19 4.06
C MET A 140 -11.11 -20.67 4.71
N SER A 141 -10.84 -21.98 4.69
CA SER A 141 -9.62 -22.57 5.22
C SER A 141 -8.40 -22.12 4.43
N PHE A 142 -8.52 -22.05 3.12
CA PHE A 142 -7.43 -21.66 2.20
C PHE A 142 -7.25 -20.14 2.15
N LEU A 143 -8.34 -19.36 2.21
CA LEU A 143 -8.26 -17.90 2.27
C LEU A 143 -7.47 -17.42 3.48
N ARG A 144 -7.61 -18.09 4.64
CA ARG A 144 -6.82 -17.77 5.85
C ARG A 144 -5.33 -17.96 5.65
N ILE A 145 -4.90 -18.98 4.89
CA ILE A 145 -3.49 -19.20 4.56
C ILE A 145 -2.98 -18.04 3.70
N GLY A 146 -3.69 -17.71 2.62
CA GLY A 146 -3.32 -16.62 1.72
C GLY A 146 -3.31 -15.24 2.40
N ASP A 147 -4.23 -14.98 3.31
CA ASP A 147 -4.25 -13.74 4.10
C ASP A 147 -3.01 -13.62 4.99
N ARG A 148 -2.62 -14.72 5.67
CA ARG A 148 -1.40 -14.73 6.50
C ARG A 148 -0.13 -14.60 5.66
N ALA A 149 -0.06 -15.26 4.52
CA ALA A 149 1.06 -15.12 3.58
C ALA A 149 1.21 -13.66 3.12
N ALA A 150 0.11 -13.01 2.72
CA ALA A 150 0.09 -11.61 2.32
C ALA A 150 0.55 -10.68 3.47
N GLY A 151 0.11 -10.92 4.70
CA GLY A 151 0.51 -10.14 5.88
C GLY A 151 2.00 -10.22 6.21
N ALA A 152 2.64 -11.34 5.88
CA ALA A 152 4.07 -11.55 6.15
C ALA A 152 4.97 -10.88 5.11
N ILE A 153 4.48 -10.62 3.89
CA ILE A 153 5.31 -10.12 2.78
C ILE A 153 5.16 -8.60 2.67
N LYS A 154 6.29 -7.90 2.76
CA LYS A 154 6.37 -6.44 2.57
C LYS A 154 7.34 -6.10 1.46
N SER A 155 6.95 -5.24 0.54
CA SER A 155 7.85 -4.71 -0.49
C SER A 155 8.97 -3.88 0.15
N GLY A 156 10.20 -4.06 -0.31
CA GLY A 156 11.38 -3.38 0.22
C GLY A 156 11.66 -3.68 1.71
N GLY A 157 11.04 -4.73 2.26
CA GLY A 157 11.24 -5.19 3.63
C GLY A 157 10.40 -4.47 4.69
N THR A 158 10.00 -3.19 4.49
CA THR A 158 9.31 -2.41 5.54
C THR A 158 8.21 -1.46 5.06
N THR A 159 8.23 -1.04 3.79
CA THR A 159 7.54 0.19 3.39
C THR A 159 6.14 -0.01 2.82
N ARG A 160 5.85 -1.12 2.13
CA ARG A 160 4.55 -1.34 1.49
C ARG A 160 4.01 -2.73 1.82
N ARG A 161 2.77 -2.78 2.32
CA ARG A 161 2.05 -4.04 2.54
C ARG A 161 1.64 -4.66 1.21
N ALA A 162 1.50 -5.98 1.18
CA ALA A 162 0.87 -6.70 0.10
C ALA A 162 -0.56 -6.17 -0.14
N ALA A 163 -0.93 -6.06 -1.41
CA ALA A 163 -2.27 -5.67 -1.81
C ALA A 163 -2.94 -6.85 -2.54
N LYS A 164 -4.04 -7.35 -1.98
CA LYS A 164 -4.74 -8.53 -2.46
C LYS A 164 -6.24 -8.28 -2.55
N MET A 165 -6.86 -8.73 -3.65
CA MET A 165 -8.31 -8.83 -3.83
C MET A 165 -8.72 -10.29 -3.83
N VAL A 166 -9.77 -10.59 -3.07
CA VAL A 166 -10.48 -11.86 -3.08
C VAL A 166 -11.89 -11.60 -3.61
N CYS A 167 -12.18 -12.11 -4.81
CA CYS A 167 -13.52 -12.07 -5.39
C CYS A 167 -14.23 -13.41 -5.14
N LEU A 168 -15.54 -13.35 -4.86
CA LEU A 168 -16.39 -14.53 -4.75
C LEU A 168 -17.75 -14.26 -5.38
N ASP A 169 -18.21 -15.18 -6.21
CA ASP A 169 -19.53 -15.10 -6.81
C ASP A 169 -20.62 -15.40 -5.78
N ALA A 170 -21.75 -14.71 -5.87
CA ALA A 170 -22.84 -14.81 -4.90
C ALA A 170 -23.49 -16.20 -4.80
N ASP A 171 -23.29 -17.05 -5.79
CA ASP A 171 -23.82 -18.42 -5.84
C ASP A 171 -22.88 -19.48 -5.23
N HIS A 172 -21.73 -19.05 -4.67
CA HIS A 172 -20.77 -19.97 -4.07
C HIS A 172 -21.30 -20.58 -2.76
N PRO A 173 -21.08 -21.89 -2.49
CA PRO A 173 -21.57 -22.53 -1.26
C PRO A 173 -21.14 -21.85 0.04
N ASP A 174 -19.94 -21.28 0.08
CA ASP A 174 -19.36 -20.64 1.27
C ASP A 174 -19.61 -19.12 1.33
N ILE A 175 -20.50 -18.57 0.51
CA ILE A 175 -20.71 -17.11 0.39
C ILE A 175 -21.10 -16.45 1.71
N GLU A 176 -21.99 -17.06 2.51
CA GLU A 176 -22.42 -16.51 3.79
C GLU A 176 -21.24 -16.43 4.79
N ALA A 177 -20.35 -17.43 4.78
CA ALA A 177 -19.15 -17.44 5.62
C ALA A 177 -18.12 -16.37 5.16
N PHE A 178 -18.00 -16.16 3.85
CA PHE A 178 -17.13 -15.16 3.24
C PHE A 178 -17.62 -13.73 3.56
N VAL A 179 -18.86 -13.42 3.36
CA VAL A 179 -19.48 -12.12 3.64
C VAL A 179 -19.27 -11.74 5.12
N ASN A 180 -19.49 -12.68 6.03
CA ASN A 180 -19.39 -12.44 7.47
C ASN A 180 -17.96 -12.57 8.01
N TRP A 181 -16.96 -12.86 7.18
CA TRP A 181 -15.59 -13.16 7.65
C TRP A 181 -14.99 -12.04 8.48
N LYS A 182 -14.83 -10.84 7.90
CA LYS A 182 -14.20 -9.70 8.59
C LYS A 182 -15.01 -9.22 9.79
N THR A 183 -16.34 -9.21 9.69
CA THR A 183 -17.22 -8.87 10.82
C THR A 183 -16.97 -9.76 12.03
N ARG A 184 -16.80 -11.07 11.81
CA ARG A 184 -16.47 -12.04 12.87
C ARG A 184 -15.08 -11.83 13.46
N GLU A 185 -14.11 -11.51 12.61
CA GLU A 185 -12.73 -11.27 13.06
C GLU A 185 -12.62 -9.96 13.85
N GLU A 186 -13.30 -8.88 13.44
CA GLU A 186 -13.39 -7.63 14.20
C GLU A 186 -14.04 -7.82 15.57
N LEU A 187 -15.06 -8.67 15.66
CA LEU A 187 -15.69 -9.02 16.95
C LEU A 187 -14.68 -9.75 17.86
N LYS A 188 -13.83 -10.63 17.31
CA LYS A 188 -12.78 -11.30 18.09
C LYS A 188 -11.75 -10.31 18.61
N VAL A 189 -11.31 -9.34 17.79
CA VAL A 189 -10.39 -8.27 18.23
C VAL A 189 -11.01 -7.51 19.40
N ALA A 190 -12.27 -7.09 19.27
CA ALA A 190 -12.97 -6.39 20.34
C ALA A 190 -13.05 -7.24 21.63
N ALA A 191 -13.39 -8.53 21.50
CA ALA A 191 -13.45 -9.43 22.64
C ALA A 191 -12.09 -9.63 23.33
N MET A 192 -10.98 -9.69 22.57
CA MET A 192 -9.62 -9.81 23.12
C MET A 192 -9.21 -8.55 23.85
N VAL A 193 -9.38 -7.38 23.22
CA VAL A 193 -9.00 -6.09 23.80
C VAL A 193 -9.78 -5.80 25.07
N GLU A 194 -11.10 -5.92 25.03
CA GLU A 194 -11.95 -5.70 26.21
C GLU A 194 -11.78 -6.81 27.26
N GLY A 195 -11.52 -8.04 26.82
CA GLY A 195 -11.20 -9.15 27.71
C GLY A 195 -9.96 -8.89 28.54
N LEU A 196 -8.86 -8.41 27.94
CA LEU A 196 -7.62 -8.08 28.64
C LEU A 196 -7.84 -6.98 29.71
N LYS A 197 -8.61 -5.94 29.38
CA LYS A 197 -8.95 -4.86 30.32
C LYS A 197 -9.75 -5.35 31.54
N ASN A 198 -10.50 -6.41 31.39
CA ASN A 198 -11.36 -6.99 32.42
C ASN A 198 -10.72 -8.20 33.14
N LEU A 199 -9.47 -8.58 32.84
CA LEU A 199 -8.76 -9.62 33.59
C LEU A 199 -8.45 -9.15 35.03
N PRO A 200 -8.29 -10.08 35.99
CA PRO A 200 -7.77 -9.76 37.32
C PRO A 200 -6.42 -9.03 37.24
N ALA A 201 -6.16 -8.10 38.18
CA ALA A 201 -4.97 -7.25 38.16
C ALA A 201 -3.63 -8.04 38.08
N GLU A 202 -3.57 -9.23 38.70
CA GLU A 202 -2.41 -10.11 38.60
C GLU A 202 -2.15 -10.61 37.16
N GLN A 203 -3.22 -10.92 36.40
CA GLN A 203 -3.12 -11.36 35.01
C GLN A 203 -2.83 -10.19 34.06
N GLN A 204 -3.36 -9.00 34.34
CA GLN A 204 -2.98 -7.79 33.59
C GLN A 204 -1.50 -7.48 33.78
N ALA A 205 -0.99 -7.53 35.02
CA ALA A 205 0.43 -7.34 35.27
C ALA A 205 1.33 -8.41 34.62
N LEU A 206 0.85 -9.66 34.53
CA LEU A 206 1.54 -10.72 33.80
C LEU A 206 1.57 -10.43 32.27
N ALA A 207 0.46 -9.98 31.72
CA ALA A 207 0.39 -9.59 30.30
C ALA A 207 1.35 -8.44 29.99
N GLU A 208 1.40 -7.42 30.84
CA GLU A 208 2.34 -6.31 30.74
C GLU A 208 3.80 -6.78 30.84
N LYS A 209 4.12 -7.64 31.81
CA LYS A 209 5.45 -8.23 31.95
C LYS A 209 5.90 -9.05 30.75
N LEU A 210 4.95 -9.72 30.06
CA LEU A 210 5.21 -10.47 28.82
C LEU A 210 5.25 -9.58 27.59
N GLY A 211 5.02 -8.27 27.73
CA GLY A 211 4.95 -7.33 26.61
C GLY A 211 3.69 -7.53 25.73
N LEU A 212 2.68 -8.27 26.22
CA LEU A 212 1.43 -8.51 25.51
C LEU A 212 0.60 -7.22 25.48
N LYS A 213 0.53 -6.59 24.30
CA LYS A 213 -0.20 -5.36 24.08
C LYS A 213 -1.39 -5.63 23.15
N LEU A 214 -2.57 -5.83 23.73
CA LEU A 214 -3.82 -5.96 22.98
C LEU A 214 -4.54 -4.62 22.98
N ASP A 215 -4.47 -3.95 21.87
CA ASP A 215 -5.14 -2.69 21.61
C ASP A 215 -5.78 -2.71 20.22
N TYR A 216 -6.43 -1.60 19.83
CA TYR A 216 -7.06 -1.46 18.52
C TYR A 216 -6.09 -0.96 17.43
N ASP A 217 -4.77 -0.97 17.68
CA ASP A 217 -3.78 -0.68 16.63
C ASP A 217 -3.82 -1.77 15.56
N PHE A 218 -4.10 -1.38 14.33
CA PHE A 218 -4.17 -2.29 13.18
C PHE A 218 -2.86 -3.05 12.93
N ASN A 219 -1.72 -2.50 13.34
CA ASN A 219 -0.42 -3.16 13.33
C ASN A 219 -0.15 -3.97 14.60
N GLY A 220 -1.01 -3.82 15.61
CA GLY A 220 -0.86 -4.39 16.92
C GLY A 220 -1.13 -5.90 16.96
N GLU A 221 -0.80 -6.49 18.09
CA GLU A 221 -0.84 -7.95 18.29
C GLU A 221 -2.26 -8.51 18.20
N ALA A 222 -3.29 -7.75 18.63
CA ALA A 222 -4.67 -8.20 18.54
C ALA A 222 -5.08 -8.47 17.09
N TYR A 223 -4.76 -7.57 16.15
CA TYR A 223 -5.04 -7.76 14.73
C TYR A 223 -4.15 -8.82 14.08
N GLN A 224 -2.95 -9.07 14.61
CA GLN A 224 -2.09 -10.15 14.12
C GLN A 224 -2.62 -11.55 14.48
N THR A 225 -3.51 -11.68 15.46
CA THR A 225 -4.10 -12.98 15.85
C THR A 225 -5.29 -13.38 15.00
N VAL A 226 -5.98 -12.44 14.35
CA VAL A 226 -7.15 -12.67 13.49
C VAL A 226 -6.77 -12.74 12.01
N SER A 227 -7.66 -13.23 11.16
CA SER A 227 -7.44 -13.37 9.71
C SER A 227 -8.29 -12.37 8.91
N GLY A 228 -8.07 -12.30 7.57
CA GLY A 228 -8.85 -11.45 6.68
C GLY A 228 -8.47 -9.97 6.70
N GLN A 229 -7.34 -9.61 7.33
CA GLN A 229 -6.91 -8.21 7.47
C GLN A 229 -5.99 -7.73 6.34
N ASN A 230 -5.52 -8.64 5.49
CA ASN A 230 -4.52 -8.36 4.46
C ASN A 230 -5.10 -8.50 3.03
N SER A 231 -6.41 -8.62 2.90
CA SER A 231 -7.12 -8.67 1.61
C SER A 231 -8.30 -7.72 1.60
N ASN A 232 -8.58 -7.16 0.42
CA ASN A 232 -9.87 -6.57 0.10
C ASN A 232 -10.77 -7.70 -0.40
N ASN A 233 -12.01 -7.76 0.05
CA ASN A 233 -12.96 -8.78 -0.37
C ASN A 233 -14.09 -8.13 -1.19
N SER A 234 -14.50 -8.77 -2.27
CA SER A 234 -15.61 -8.32 -3.10
C SER A 234 -16.54 -9.48 -3.44
N VAL A 235 -17.84 -9.24 -3.36
CA VAL A 235 -18.85 -10.15 -3.86
C VAL A 235 -19.21 -9.76 -5.28
N ARG A 236 -19.24 -10.73 -6.19
CA ARG A 236 -19.69 -10.52 -7.58
C ARG A 236 -21.16 -10.85 -7.68
N LEU A 237 -21.93 -9.87 -8.16
CA LEU A 237 -23.39 -9.95 -8.28
C LEU A 237 -23.82 -9.84 -9.74
N PRO A 238 -24.48 -10.86 -10.31
CA PRO A 238 -25.11 -10.74 -11.63
C PRO A 238 -26.44 -9.97 -11.50
N ALA A 239 -26.95 -9.42 -12.62
CA ALA A 239 -28.23 -8.72 -12.65
C ALA A 239 -29.38 -9.57 -12.13
N SER A 240 -29.36 -10.88 -12.40
CA SER A 240 -30.37 -11.85 -11.90
C SER A 240 -30.45 -11.92 -10.39
N PHE A 241 -29.40 -11.54 -9.66
CA PHE A 241 -29.45 -11.47 -8.20
C PHE A 241 -30.35 -10.31 -7.72
N PHE A 242 -30.24 -9.15 -8.38
CA PHE A 242 -31.11 -8.00 -8.09
C PHE A 242 -32.55 -8.25 -8.48
N GLU A 243 -32.76 -8.94 -9.61
CA GLU A 243 -34.10 -9.40 -10.02
C GLU A 243 -34.71 -10.34 -8.98
N ALA A 244 -33.90 -11.22 -8.38
CA ALA A 244 -34.35 -12.11 -7.31
C ALA A 244 -34.67 -11.33 -6.02
N ILE A 245 -33.92 -10.28 -5.68
CA ILE A 245 -34.23 -9.40 -4.53
C ILE A 245 -35.57 -8.70 -4.75
N ASP A 246 -35.80 -8.11 -5.92
CA ASP A 246 -37.02 -7.38 -6.24
C ASP A 246 -38.27 -8.31 -6.24
N ALA A 247 -38.08 -9.56 -6.64
CA ALA A 247 -39.12 -10.56 -6.67
C ALA A 247 -39.35 -11.28 -5.32
N ASP A 248 -38.61 -10.93 -4.26
CA ASP A 248 -38.52 -11.70 -3.01
C ASP A 248 -38.27 -13.20 -3.26
N GLY A 249 -37.41 -13.46 -4.24
CA GLY A 249 -37.13 -14.77 -4.78
C GLY A 249 -36.07 -15.54 -3.99
N ASP A 250 -35.96 -16.81 -4.39
CA ASP A 250 -34.89 -17.68 -3.85
C ASP A 250 -33.61 -17.55 -4.65
N TRP A 251 -32.47 -17.71 -3.94
CA TRP A 251 -31.15 -17.76 -4.51
C TRP A 251 -30.48 -19.09 -4.22
N GLN A 252 -29.93 -19.72 -5.26
CA GLN A 252 -29.34 -21.05 -5.16
C GLN A 252 -27.83 -20.98 -5.04
N LEU A 253 -27.27 -21.61 -4.01
CA LEU A 253 -25.85 -21.82 -3.84
C LEU A 253 -25.46 -23.14 -4.53
N ILE A 254 -24.50 -23.08 -5.46
CA ILE A 254 -24.16 -24.14 -6.39
C ILE A 254 -22.83 -24.80 -6.04
N ARG A 255 -22.82 -26.12 -5.86
CA ARG A 255 -21.58 -26.87 -5.65
C ARG A 255 -20.67 -26.81 -6.89
N ARG A 256 -19.38 -26.69 -6.67
CA ARG A 256 -18.38 -26.56 -7.74
C ARG A 256 -17.93 -27.90 -8.32
N THR A 257 -18.13 -28.99 -7.58
CA THR A 257 -17.74 -30.33 -8.01
C THR A 257 -18.71 -30.99 -8.99
N ASP A 258 -20.01 -30.71 -8.90
CA ASP A 258 -21.05 -31.40 -9.71
C ASP A 258 -22.19 -30.48 -10.21
N GLY A 259 -22.12 -29.18 -9.92
CA GLY A 259 -23.12 -28.22 -10.35
C GLY A 259 -24.48 -28.37 -9.66
N GLN A 260 -24.60 -29.21 -8.64
CA GLN A 260 -25.85 -29.38 -7.91
C GLN A 260 -26.07 -28.27 -6.88
N ILE A 261 -27.33 -28.02 -6.56
CA ILE A 261 -27.70 -27.07 -5.52
C ILE A 261 -27.17 -27.57 -4.16
N SER A 262 -26.35 -26.76 -3.52
CA SER A 262 -25.87 -27.01 -2.15
C SER A 262 -26.89 -26.55 -1.13
N LYS A 263 -27.44 -25.35 -1.32
CA LYS A 263 -28.39 -24.69 -0.43
C LYS A 263 -29.25 -23.72 -1.24
N THR A 264 -30.51 -23.56 -0.83
CA THR A 264 -31.38 -22.48 -1.33
C THR A 264 -31.60 -21.50 -0.19
N ILE A 265 -31.41 -20.22 -0.42
CA ILE A 265 -31.62 -19.13 0.55
C ILE A 265 -32.51 -18.06 -0.10
N LYS A 266 -33.03 -17.12 0.67
CA LYS A 266 -33.65 -15.92 0.11
C LYS A 266 -32.53 -14.98 -0.39
N ALA A 267 -32.72 -14.44 -1.59
CA ALA A 267 -31.77 -13.45 -2.11
C ALA A 267 -31.65 -12.24 -1.17
N ARG A 268 -32.77 -11.80 -0.59
CA ARG A 268 -32.83 -10.69 0.37
C ARG A 268 -32.05 -10.99 1.64
N ASP A 269 -32.07 -12.20 2.17
CA ASP A 269 -31.31 -12.57 3.38
C ASP A 269 -29.80 -12.47 3.15
N LEU A 270 -29.32 -12.86 1.97
CA LEU A 270 -27.91 -12.69 1.61
C LEU A 270 -27.56 -11.22 1.41
N TRP A 271 -28.45 -10.47 0.78
CA TRP A 271 -28.28 -9.04 0.55
C TRP A 271 -28.17 -8.26 1.87
N GLU A 272 -29.06 -8.51 2.83
CA GLU A 272 -28.99 -7.92 4.16
C GLU A 272 -27.68 -8.24 4.89
N GLN A 273 -27.18 -9.47 4.76
CA GLN A 273 -25.88 -9.85 5.32
C GLN A 273 -24.73 -9.06 4.68
N ILE A 274 -24.74 -8.86 3.35
CA ILE A 274 -23.73 -8.07 2.63
C ILE A 274 -23.77 -6.62 3.11
N CYS A 275 -24.95 -6.00 3.14
CA CYS A 275 -25.10 -4.60 3.55
C CYS A 275 -24.69 -4.40 5.02
N PHE A 276 -25.11 -5.32 5.91
CA PHE A 276 -24.70 -5.27 7.32
C PHE A 276 -23.19 -5.42 7.51
N ALA A 277 -22.53 -6.33 6.78
CA ALA A 277 -21.10 -6.52 6.85
C ALA A 277 -20.34 -5.27 6.37
N ALA A 278 -20.77 -4.69 5.25
CA ALA A 278 -20.21 -3.44 4.72
C ALA A 278 -20.40 -2.28 5.70
N TRP A 279 -21.59 -2.14 6.30
CA TRP A 279 -21.87 -1.15 7.34
C TRP A 279 -20.93 -1.31 8.54
N ARG A 280 -20.68 -2.54 8.97
CA ARG A 280 -19.93 -2.86 10.19
C ARG A 280 -18.42 -2.70 10.04
N CYS A 281 -17.85 -3.09 8.88
CA CYS A 281 -16.38 -3.14 8.69
C CYS A 281 -15.90 -2.67 7.32
N ALA A 282 -16.74 -1.98 6.53
CA ALA A 282 -16.43 -1.49 5.19
C ALA A 282 -16.00 -2.60 4.20
N ASP A 283 -16.51 -3.82 4.38
CA ASP A 283 -16.17 -5.00 3.59
C ASP A 283 -17.32 -6.05 3.71
N PRO A 284 -17.72 -6.72 2.65
CA PRO A 284 -17.13 -6.71 1.31
C PRO A 284 -17.59 -5.51 0.46
N GLY A 285 -16.75 -5.18 -0.56
CA GLY A 285 -17.20 -4.36 -1.68
C GLY A 285 -18.04 -5.18 -2.66
N LEU A 286 -18.65 -4.50 -3.64
CA LEU A 286 -19.43 -5.16 -4.69
C LEU A 286 -18.78 -4.99 -6.07
N GLN A 287 -18.94 -6.01 -6.90
CA GLN A 287 -18.64 -5.98 -8.34
C GLN A 287 -19.88 -6.44 -9.11
N PHE A 288 -20.38 -5.58 -9.99
CA PHE A 288 -21.59 -5.83 -10.77
C PHE A 288 -21.24 -6.60 -12.04
N ASP A 289 -21.28 -7.93 -11.96
CA ASP A 289 -20.76 -8.86 -12.97
C ASP A 289 -21.31 -8.60 -14.37
N THR A 290 -22.63 -8.44 -14.50
CA THR A 290 -23.26 -8.19 -15.78
C THR A 290 -22.81 -6.86 -16.38
N THR A 291 -22.78 -5.79 -15.59
CA THR A 291 -22.30 -4.47 -16.03
C THR A 291 -20.83 -4.51 -16.47
N ILE A 292 -19.98 -5.22 -15.73
CA ILE A 292 -18.56 -5.38 -16.08
C ILE A 292 -18.41 -6.05 -17.43
N ASN A 293 -19.09 -7.18 -17.63
CA ASN A 293 -18.96 -7.97 -18.86
C ASN A 293 -19.68 -7.33 -20.05
N ASP A 294 -20.65 -6.44 -19.85
CA ASP A 294 -21.29 -5.66 -20.91
C ASP A 294 -20.35 -4.62 -21.58
N TRP A 295 -19.30 -4.21 -20.89
CA TRP A 295 -18.23 -3.34 -21.39
C TRP A 295 -16.94 -4.08 -21.72
N HIS A 296 -16.99 -5.41 -21.79
CA HIS A 296 -15.80 -6.22 -22.07
C HIS A 296 -15.40 -6.18 -23.53
N THR A 297 -14.18 -5.78 -23.82
CA THR A 297 -13.64 -5.68 -25.20
C THR A 297 -13.23 -7.04 -25.78
N CYS A 298 -13.03 -8.06 -24.97
CA CYS A 298 -12.49 -9.36 -25.37
C CYS A 298 -13.34 -10.57 -24.90
N PRO A 299 -14.69 -10.55 -24.99
CA PRO A 299 -15.54 -11.61 -24.44
C PRO A 299 -15.36 -12.97 -25.14
N ASN A 300 -14.91 -12.99 -26.39
CA ASN A 300 -14.65 -14.22 -27.14
C ASN A 300 -13.38 -14.96 -26.66
N THR A 301 -12.57 -14.31 -25.81
CA THR A 301 -11.42 -14.94 -25.16
C THR A 301 -11.83 -15.58 -23.81
N GLY A 302 -12.71 -14.94 -23.09
CA GLY A 302 -13.22 -15.38 -21.79
C GLY A 302 -13.88 -14.23 -21.04
N PRO A 303 -14.65 -14.51 -19.97
CA PRO A 303 -15.29 -13.48 -19.17
C PRO A 303 -14.27 -12.75 -18.29
N ILE A 304 -14.63 -11.55 -17.85
CA ILE A 304 -13.98 -10.88 -16.71
C ILE A 304 -14.56 -11.46 -15.42
N THR A 305 -13.73 -12.07 -14.60
CA THR A 305 -14.15 -12.76 -13.37
C THR A 305 -13.67 -12.07 -12.11
N ALA A 306 -12.60 -11.27 -12.19
CA ALA A 306 -11.94 -10.65 -11.05
C ALA A 306 -11.48 -9.22 -11.36
N SER A 307 -10.96 -8.57 -10.34
CA SER A 307 -10.27 -7.28 -10.44
C SER A 307 -8.96 -7.29 -9.65
N ASN A 308 -8.14 -6.24 -9.83
CA ASN A 308 -7.05 -5.91 -8.94
C ASN A 308 -7.56 -5.47 -7.53
N PRO A 309 -6.66 -5.23 -6.55
CA PRO A 309 -7.05 -4.92 -5.17
C PRO A 309 -7.96 -3.70 -4.97
N CYS A 310 -7.87 -2.70 -5.84
CA CYS A 310 -8.65 -1.46 -5.74
C CYS A 310 -9.83 -1.41 -6.72
N SER A 311 -10.08 -2.50 -7.44
CA SER A 311 -11.22 -2.69 -8.37
C SER A 311 -11.23 -1.78 -9.61
N GLU A 312 -10.14 -1.08 -9.93
CA GLU A 312 -10.06 -0.27 -11.15
C GLU A 312 -9.64 -1.06 -12.38
N TYR A 313 -8.82 -2.10 -12.23
CA TYR A 313 -8.40 -2.96 -13.32
C TYR A 313 -9.26 -4.22 -13.39
N MET A 314 -9.95 -4.40 -14.51
CA MET A 314 -10.84 -5.53 -14.77
C MET A 314 -10.64 -6.01 -16.21
N HIS A 315 -10.11 -7.20 -16.36
CA HIS A 315 -9.89 -7.87 -17.65
C HIS A 315 -9.87 -9.39 -17.45
N ILE A 316 -9.51 -10.16 -18.49
CA ILE A 316 -9.39 -11.61 -18.41
C ILE A 316 -8.42 -12.05 -17.30
N ASP A 317 -8.61 -13.27 -16.82
CA ASP A 317 -7.70 -13.89 -15.87
C ASP A 317 -6.28 -14.05 -16.45
N ASP A 318 -5.28 -14.17 -15.56
CA ASP A 318 -3.86 -14.25 -15.92
C ASP A 318 -3.41 -13.08 -16.78
N SER A 319 -3.68 -11.87 -16.33
CA SER A 319 -3.36 -10.63 -17.02
C SER A 319 -2.70 -9.60 -16.10
N ALA A 320 -2.09 -8.59 -16.71
CA ALA A 320 -1.38 -7.53 -16.02
C ALA A 320 -1.67 -6.16 -16.63
N CYS A 321 -1.69 -5.12 -15.79
CA CYS A 321 -1.90 -3.75 -16.19
C CYS A 321 -0.84 -2.83 -15.58
N ASN A 322 -0.15 -2.05 -16.40
CA ASN A 322 0.65 -0.94 -15.88
C ASN A 322 -0.18 0.34 -15.84
N LEU A 323 0.05 1.17 -14.84
CA LEU A 323 -0.73 2.37 -14.60
C LEU A 323 0.10 3.63 -14.76
N ALA A 324 -0.57 4.71 -15.16
CA ALA A 324 -0.07 6.07 -15.05
C ALA A 324 -1.23 7.01 -14.72
N SER A 325 -0.95 8.14 -14.10
CA SER A 325 -1.99 9.14 -13.79
C SER A 325 -1.51 10.54 -14.12
N ILE A 326 -2.43 11.32 -14.70
CA ILE A 326 -2.22 12.70 -15.14
C ILE A 326 -2.72 13.64 -14.05
N ASN A 327 -1.96 14.67 -13.70
CA ASN A 327 -2.36 15.71 -12.75
C ASN A 327 -3.20 16.76 -13.47
N LEU A 328 -4.53 16.69 -13.34
CA LEU A 328 -5.47 17.55 -14.05
C LEU A 328 -5.24 19.05 -13.78
N LEU A 329 -4.81 19.43 -12.58
CA LEU A 329 -4.60 20.80 -12.20
C LEU A 329 -3.48 21.50 -12.98
N LYS A 330 -2.58 20.75 -13.62
CA LYS A 330 -1.49 21.29 -14.44
C LYS A 330 -1.93 21.86 -15.79
N PHE A 331 -3.19 21.62 -16.17
CA PHE A 331 -3.78 22.13 -17.42
C PHE A 331 -4.71 23.30 -17.18
N LEU A 332 -4.92 23.72 -15.92
CA LEU A 332 -5.74 24.88 -15.60
C LEU A 332 -4.89 26.15 -15.65
N GLY A 333 -5.16 27.04 -16.61
CA GLY A 333 -4.54 28.35 -16.74
C GLY A 333 -4.89 29.30 -15.60
N GLU A 334 -4.17 30.39 -15.48
CA GLU A 334 -4.46 31.45 -14.49
C GLU A 334 -5.79 32.18 -14.78
N ASP A 335 -6.22 32.16 -16.03
CA ASP A 335 -7.48 32.72 -16.50
C ASP A 335 -8.69 31.78 -16.33
N GLY A 336 -8.50 30.62 -15.71
CA GLY A 336 -9.52 29.59 -15.53
C GLY A 336 -9.78 28.72 -16.78
N SER A 337 -9.06 28.94 -17.89
CA SER A 337 -9.17 28.09 -19.08
C SER A 337 -8.47 26.75 -18.87
N PHE A 338 -9.00 25.66 -19.45
CA PHE A 338 -8.35 24.36 -19.45
C PHE A 338 -7.67 24.10 -20.80
N ASP A 339 -6.36 23.79 -20.77
CA ASP A 339 -5.54 23.51 -21.94
C ASP A 339 -5.79 22.09 -22.46
N VAL A 340 -6.78 21.95 -23.35
CA VAL A 340 -7.20 20.68 -23.93
C VAL A 340 -6.13 20.08 -24.83
N GLU A 341 -5.37 20.89 -25.58
CA GLU A 341 -4.34 20.42 -26.49
C GLU A 341 -3.15 19.83 -25.74
N ALA A 342 -2.68 20.52 -24.71
CA ALA A 342 -1.64 19.96 -23.83
C ALA A 342 -2.12 18.68 -23.14
N TYR A 343 -3.38 18.63 -22.71
CA TYR A 343 -3.97 17.44 -22.09
C TYR A 343 -3.97 16.25 -23.05
N ARG A 344 -4.45 16.41 -24.27
CA ARG A 344 -4.43 15.38 -25.34
C ARG A 344 -3.01 14.90 -25.63
N ARG A 345 -2.04 15.83 -25.71
CA ARG A 345 -0.64 15.49 -25.95
C ARG A 345 -0.07 14.62 -24.83
N VAL A 346 -0.34 14.97 -23.57
CA VAL A 346 0.10 14.21 -22.40
C VAL A 346 -0.52 12.81 -22.34
N ILE A 347 -1.80 12.67 -22.74
CA ILE A 347 -2.47 11.39 -22.87
C ILE A 347 -1.73 10.51 -23.89
N ALA A 348 -1.46 11.03 -25.08
CA ALA A 348 -0.79 10.30 -26.16
C ALA A 348 0.63 9.85 -25.74
N LEU A 349 1.41 10.72 -25.11
CA LEU A 349 2.74 10.40 -24.60
C LEU A 349 2.71 9.34 -23.50
N SER A 350 1.76 9.45 -22.57
CA SER A 350 1.57 8.48 -21.50
C SER A 350 1.19 7.10 -22.05
N MET A 351 0.29 7.05 -23.03
CA MET A 351 -0.11 5.82 -23.72
C MET A 351 1.09 5.17 -24.41
N MET A 352 1.92 5.95 -25.11
CA MET A 352 3.12 5.45 -25.76
C MET A 352 4.13 4.90 -24.74
N ALA A 353 4.35 5.61 -23.65
CA ALA A 353 5.25 5.15 -22.59
C ALA A 353 4.77 3.84 -21.97
N GLN A 354 3.48 3.73 -21.67
CA GLN A 354 2.87 2.52 -21.11
C GLN A 354 2.93 1.34 -22.11
N GLU A 355 2.71 1.59 -23.40
CA GLU A 355 2.79 0.57 -24.45
C GLU A 355 4.21 0.01 -24.59
N ILE A 356 5.24 0.85 -24.55
CA ILE A 356 6.64 0.41 -24.58
C ILE A 356 6.98 -0.50 -23.41
N ILE A 357 6.40 -0.26 -22.23
CA ILE A 357 6.64 -1.07 -21.02
C ILE A 357 6.20 -2.51 -21.22
N VAL A 358 5.03 -2.74 -21.83
CA VAL A 358 4.42 -4.09 -21.93
C VAL A 358 5.39 -5.11 -22.54
N GLY A 359 6.05 -4.76 -23.64
CA GLY A 359 6.97 -5.65 -24.33
C GLY A 359 8.34 -5.83 -23.67
N ASN A 360 8.62 -5.08 -22.59
CA ASN A 360 9.95 -5.01 -21.97
C ASN A 360 9.94 -5.31 -20.47
N SER A 361 8.91 -6.01 -20.03
CA SER A 361 8.65 -6.35 -18.62
C SER A 361 8.85 -7.82 -18.35
N SER A 362 9.07 -8.15 -17.09
CA SER A 362 8.95 -9.52 -16.60
C SER A 362 7.63 -9.72 -15.85
N TYR A 363 7.15 -10.96 -15.88
CA TYR A 363 5.86 -11.35 -15.33
C TYR A 363 6.02 -12.55 -14.39
N PRO A 364 5.12 -12.74 -13.39
CA PRO A 364 5.29 -13.80 -12.38
C PRO A 364 5.07 -15.21 -12.91
N THR A 365 4.40 -15.35 -14.06
CA THR A 365 4.14 -16.62 -14.74
C THR A 365 4.28 -16.47 -16.25
N GLU A 366 4.54 -17.59 -16.91
CA GLU A 366 4.55 -17.69 -18.37
C GLU A 366 3.24 -17.20 -18.97
N LYS A 367 2.10 -17.69 -18.45
CA LYS A 367 0.76 -17.36 -18.96
C LYS A 367 0.44 -15.86 -18.86
N ILE A 368 0.80 -15.21 -17.76
CA ILE A 368 0.61 -13.74 -17.64
C ILE A 368 1.49 -13.00 -18.64
N GLY A 369 2.72 -13.46 -18.88
CA GLY A 369 3.61 -12.90 -19.88
C GLY A 369 3.02 -12.99 -21.30
N GLU A 370 2.54 -14.17 -21.69
CA GLU A 370 1.87 -14.39 -22.97
C GLU A 370 0.62 -13.52 -23.14
N ASN A 371 -0.25 -13.50 -22.13
CA ASN A 371 -1.48 -12.70 -22.17
C ASN A 371 -1.18 -11.19 -22.18
N ALA A 372 -0.12 -10.74 -21.50
CA ALA A 372 0.28 -9.34 -21.52
C ALA A 372 0.67 -8.88 -22.94
N ILE A 373 1.36 -9.73 -23.72
CA ILE A 373 1.67 -9.42 -25.13
C ILE A 373 0.44 -9.61 -26.02
N ALA A 374 -0.38 -10.63 -25.74
CA ALA A 374 -1.54 -10.93 -26.57
C ALA A 374 -2.66 -9.87 -26.47
N PHE A 375 -2.78 -9.18 -25.34
CA PHE A 375 -3.88 -8.22 -25.07
C PHE A 375 -3.42 -6.81 -24.72
N ARG A 376 -2.21 -6.61 -24.23
CA ARG A 376 -1.54 -5.32 -24.01
C ARG A 376 -2.39 -4.32 -23.21
N GLN A 377 -2.89 -4.77 -22.04
CA GLN A 377 -3.77 -3.96 -21.20
C GLN A 377 -3.00 -2.81 -20.56
N LEU A 378 -3.55 -1.61 -20.63
CA LEU A 378 -3.03 -0.39 -20.03
C LEU A 378 -4.08 0.23 -19.10
N GLY A 379 -3.62 1.07 -18.19
CA GLY A 379 -4.46 1.76 -17.22
C GLY A 379 -4.02 3.21 -17.03
N LEU A 380 -4.29 4.07 -18.02
CA LEU A 380 -4.14 5.50 -17.89
C LEU A 380 -5.31 6.09 -17.12
N GLY A 381 -5.03 6.95 -16.15
CA GLY A 381 -6.02 7.67 -15.37
C GLY A 381 -5.56 9.10 -15.07
N TYR A 382 -6.22 9.71 -14.10
CA TYR A 382 -5.86 11.05 -13.62
C TYR A 382 -5.94 11.15 -12.10
N ALA A 383 -5.43 12.27 -11.56
CA ALA A 383 -5.56 12.71 -10.18
C ALA A 383 -5.94 14.19 -10.15
N ASN A 384 -6.31 14.69 -8.99
CA ASN A 384 -6.65 16.09 -8.76
C ASN A 384 -7.99 16.56 -9.37
N LEU A 385 -8.95 15.65 -9.59
CA LEU A 385 -10.27 16.07 -10.06
C LEU A 385 -10.96 16.97 -9.04
N GLY A 386 -11.00 16.58 -7.77
CA GLY A 386 -11.61 17.39 -6.71
C GLY A 386 -10.96 18.76 -6.56
N ALA A 387 -9.62 18.82 -6.62
CA ALA A 387 -8.87 20.07 -6.58
C ALA A 387 -9.13 20.95 -7.81
N LEU A 388 -9.22 20.36 -9.01
CA LEU A 388 -9.55 21.10 -10.23
C LEU A 388 -10.94 21.76 -10.13
N LEU A 389 -11.96 20.99 -9.72
CA LEU A 389 -13.32 21.50 -9.57
C LEU A 389 -13.38 22.61 -8.52
N MET A 390 -12.71 22.44 -7.39
CA MET A 390 -12.60 23.47 -6.34
C MET A 390 -11.96 24.75 -6.90
N CYS A 391 -10.83 24.65 -7.62
CA CYS A 391 -10.18 25.81 -8.25
C CYS A 391 -11.06 26.52 -9.28
N LEU A 392 -11.93 25.76 -9.97
CA LEU A 392 -12.90 26.34 -10.91
C LEU A 392 -14.10 26.97 -10.21
N GLY A 393 -14.23 26.86 -8.88
CA GLY A 393 -15.41 27.31 -8.15
C GLY A 393 -16.64 26.43 -8.37
N VAL A 394 -16.45 25.18 -8.80
CA VAL A 394 -17.51 24.22 -9.11
C VAL A 394 -17.63 23.20 -7.98
N PRO A 395 -18.80 23.08 -7.33
CA PRO A 395 -18.99 22.05 -6.31
C PRO A 395 -18.83 20.64 -6.89
N TYR A 396 -18.12 19.75 -6.16
CA TYR A 396 -17.93 18.36 -6.57
C TYR A 396 -19.27 17.63 -6.75
N ASP A 397 -20.22 17.82 -5.83
CA ASP A 397 -21.58 17.27 -5.94
C ASP A 397 -22.51 18.26 -6.64
N SER A 398 -22.24 18.51 -7.90
CA SER A 398 -23.11 19.31 -8.78
C SER A 398 -23.21 18.67 -10.16
N ASP A 399 -24.26 19.00 -10.92
CA ASP A 399 -24.37 18.54 -12.30
C ASP A 399 -23.26 19.11 -13.18
N GLU A 400 -22.81 20.35 -12.91
CA GLU A 400 -21.67 20.96 -13.58
C GLU A 400 -20.37 20.19 -13.29
N GLY A 401 -20.10 19.85 -12.03
CA GLY A 401 -18.94 19.06 -11.64
C GLY A 401 -18.93 17.69 -12.30
N ARG A 402 -20.08 17.04 -12.41
CA ARG A 402 -20.24 15.77 -13.13
C ARG A 402 -20.01 15.92 -14.64
N ALA A 403 -20.49 16.99 -15.24
CA ALA A 403 -20.30 17.26 -16.67
C ALA A 403 -18.83 17.55 -17.00
N TRP A 404 -18.12 18.30 -16.14
CA TRP A 404 -16.66 18.47 -16.22
C TRP A 404 -15.92 17.13 -16.16
N ALA A 405 -16.21 16.31 -15.15
CA ALA A 405 -15.56 15.02 -14.95
C ALA A 405 -15.81 14.06 -16.13
N ALA A 406 -17.05 14.01 -16.63
CA ALA A 406 -17.43 13.21 -17.79
C ALA A 406 -16.66 13.65 -19.05
N SER A 407 -16.61 14.95 -19.33
CA SER A 407 -15.92 15.51 -20.50
C SER A 407 -14.42 15.26 -20.47
N LEU A 408 -13.77 15.50 -19.32
CA LEU A 408 -12.33 15.20 -19.13
C LEU A 408 -12.02 13.72 -19.36
N THR A 409 -12.86 12.85 -18.83
CA THR A 409 -12.70 11.40 -18.97
C THR A 409 -12.97 10.92 -20.39
N ALA A 410 -13.96 11.50 -21.06
CA ALA A 410 -14.28 11.21 -22.47
C ALA A 410 -13.10 11.59 -23.38
N VAL A 411 -12.50 12.77 -23.19
CA VAL A 411 -11.27 13.18 -23.91
C VAL A 411 -10.14 12.20 -23.61
N MET A 412 -9.91 11.87 -22.33
CA MET A 412 -8.81 10.97 -21.96
C MET A 412 -8.91 9.62 -22.67
N THR A 413 -10.04 8.98 -22.61
CA THR A 413 -10.18 7.63 -23.15
C THR A 413 -10.31 7.65 -24.68
N GLY A 414 -10.97 8.66 -25.23
CA GLY A 414 -11.04 8.85 -26.69
C GLY A 414 -9.65 9.04 -27.30
N GLU A 415 -8.82 9.95 -26.74
CA GLU A 415 -7.45 10.15 -27.23
C GLU A 415 -6.55 8.94 -26.97
N ALA A 416 -6.75 8.23 -25.83
CA ALA A 416 -6.02 7.00 -25.52
C ALA A 416 -6.29 5.92 -26.59
N TYR A 417 -7.55 5.68 -26.97
CA TYR A 417 -7.87 4.70 -28.00
C TYR A 417 -7.54 5.18 -29.40
N ALA A 418 -7.65 6.48 -29.71
CA ALA A 418 -7.14 7.04 -30.95
C ALA A 418 -5.62 6.81 -31.09
N THR A 419 -4.87 7.03 -30.01
CA THR A 419 -3.44 6.74 -29.96
C THR A 419 -3.17 5.24 -30.11
N SER A 420 -3.92 4.38 -29.43
CA SER A 420 -3.83 2.92 -29.56
C SER A 420 -4.07 2.45 -30.99
N ALA A 421 -5.04 3.04 -31.69
CA ALA A 421 -5.32 2.73 -33.09
C ALA A 421 -4.20 3.23 -34.02
N ARG A 422 -3.65 4.45 -33.78
CA ARG A 422 -2.48 4.96 -34.52
C ARG A 422 -1.23 4.08 -34.33
N VAL A 423 -1.02 3.57 -33.11
CA VAL A 423 0.07 2.61 -32.82
C VAL A 423 -0.22 1.28 -33.54
N ALA A 424 -1.48 0.82 -33.55
CA ALA A 424 -1.85 -0.40 -34.30
C ALA A 424 -1.61 -0.27 -35.80
N ALA A 425 -1.85 0.90 -36.40
CA ALA A 425 -1.55 1.16 -37.80
C ALA A 425 -0.06 0.92 -38.15
N ARG A 426 0.86 1.16 -37.19
CA ARG A 426 2.29 0.96 -37.35
C ARG A 426 2.79 -0.41 -36.90
N MET A 427 2.33 -0.87 -35.74
CA MET A 427 2.86 -2.05 -35.06
C MET A 427 1.96 -3.30 -35.19
N GLY A 428 0.80 -3.14 -35.82
CA GLY A 428 -0.28 -4.14 -35.81
C GLY A 428 -1.15 -4.08 -34.55
N PRO A 429 -2.39 -4.55 -34.61
CA PRO A 429 -3.27 -4.67 -33.45
C PRO A 429 -2.72 -5.70 -32.44
N PHE A 430 -3.29 -5.72 -31.24
CA PHE A 430 -2.96 -6.77 -30.27
C PHE A 430 -3.33 -8.17 -30.81
N ALA A 431 -2.57 -9.20 -30.45
CA ALA A 431 -2.70 -10.52 -31.08
C ALA A 431 -4.10 -11.16 -30.91
N GLY A 432 -4.76 -10.91 -29.76
CA GLY A 432 -6.13 -11.36 -29.50
C GLY A 432 -7.24 -10.53 -30.20
N TYR A 433 -6.89 -9.54 -31.01
CA TYR A 433 -7.86 -8.60 -31.59
C TYR A 433 -8.81 -9.27 -32.58
N GLU A 434 -8.29 -10.11 -33.47
CA GLU A 434 -9.10 -10.63 -34.60
C GLU A 434 -10.31 -11.43 -34.11
N ILE A 435 -10.14 -12.26 -33.07
CA ILE A 435 -11.27 -13.02 -32.49
C ILE A 435 -12.23 -12.13 -31.70
N ASN A 436 -11.80 -10.96 -31.25
CA ASN A 436 -12.58 -10.02 -30.47
C ASN A 436 -12.94 -8.74 -31.24
N ARG A 437 -12.70 -8.69 -32.54
CA ARG A 437 -12.87 -7.49 -33.37
C ARG A 437 -14.23 -6.85 -33.22
N GLU A 438 -15.29 -7.63 -33.47
CA GLU A 438 -16.66 -7.11 -33.43
C GLU A 438 -17.08 -6.64 -32.01
N PRO A 439 -16.85 -7.42 -30.95
CA PRO A 439 -17.07 -6.93 -29.58
C PRO A 439 -16.29 -5.67 -29.24
N MET A 440 -15.01 -5.61 -29.62
CA MET A 440 -14.15 -4.44 -29.35
C MET A 440 -14.70 -3.19 -30.04
N ILE A 441 -15.03 -3.28 -31.33
CA ILE A 441 -15.63 -2.16 -32.09
C ILE A 441 -16.95 -1.74 -31.44
N GLY A 442 -17.83 -2.69 -31.12
CA GLY A 442 -19.09 -2.41 -30.42
C GLY A 442 -18.94 -1.66 -29.11
N VAL A 443 -17.94 -2.00 -28.31
CA VAL A 443 -17.63 -1.27 -27.06
C VAL A 443 -17.11 0.14 -27.37
N MET A 444 -16.28 0.33 -28.39
CA MET A 444 -15.81 1.67 -28.79
C MET A 444 -16.97 2.56 -29.27
N GLU A 445 -17.89 2.01 -30.04
CA GLU A 445 -19.09 2.71 -30.49
C GLU A 445 -20.02 3.07 -29.31
N LYS A 446 -20.11 2.18 -28.33
CA LYS A 446 -20.86 2.42 -27.09
C LYS A 446 -20.26 3.57 -26.28
N HIS A 447 -18.93 3.64 -26.16
CA HIS A 447 -18.24 4.77 -25.57
C HIS A 447 -18.48 6.07 -26.36
N GLN A 448 -18.38 6.01 -27.70
CA GLN A 448 -18.66 7.17 -28.56
C GLN A 448 -20.09 7.69 -28.40
N ALA A 449 -21.06 6.78 -28.34
CA ALA A 449 -22.47 7.16 -28.14
C ALA A 449 -22.72 7.84 -26.81
N ALA A 450 -22.02 7.42 -25.75
CA ALA A 450 -22.11 8.03 -24.43
C ALA A 450 -21.66 9.50 -24.40
N VAL A 451 -20.83 9.95 -25.33
CA VAL A 451 -20.41 11.37 -25.42
C VAL A 451 -21.60 12.29 -25.69
N GLU A 452 -22.59 11.81 -26.39
CA GLU A 452 -23.81 12.62 -26.71
C GLU A 452 -24.73 12.80 -25.48
N GLU A 453 -24.53 11.98 -24.44
CA GLU A 453 -25.27 12.08 -23.17
C GLU A 453 -24.66 13.10 -22.17
N ILE A 454 -23.47 13.66 -22.50
CA ILE A 454 -22.85 14.70 -21.66
C ILE A 454 -23.70 15.97 -21.76
N ASP A 455 -24.06 16.53 -20.59
CA ASP A 455 -24.81 17.79 -20.52
C ASP A 455 -23.95 18.95 -21.06
N ALA A 456 -24.13 19.25 -22.34
CA ALA A 456 -23.36 20.29 -23.05
C ALA A 456 -23.65 21.71 -22.56
N GLU A 457 -24.74 21.94 -21.79
CA GLU A 457 -25.03 23.26 -21.21
C GLU A 457 -24.18 23.51 -19.95
N LYS A 458 -23.74 22.44 -19.29
CA LYS A 458 -22.96 22.49 -18.03
C LYS A 458 -21.49 22.15 -18.22
N ALA A 459 -21.14 21.46 -19.30
CA ALA A 459 -19.78 21.08 -19.63
C ALA A 459 -19.08 22.20 -20.43
N PRO A 460 -17.74 22.33 -20.31
CA PRO A 460 -16.96 23.21 -21.18
C PRO A 460 -17.06 22.78 -22.65
N ALA A 461 -17.50 23.69 -23.52
CA ALA A 461 -17.73 23.40 -24.93
C ALA A 461 -16.49 22.84 -25.63
N ASN A 462 -15.29 23.38 -25.35
CA ASN A 462 -14.03 22.93 -25.93
C ASN A 462 -13.67 21.49 -25.50
N LEU A 463 -14.04 21.05 -24.31
CA LEU A 463 -13.84 19.66 -23.86
C LEU A 463 -14.83 18.72 -24.53
N VAL A 464 -16.09 19.11 -24.67
CA VAL A 464 -17.12 18.30 -25.37
C VAL A 464 -16.76 18.13 -26.83
N ASP A 465 -16.35 19.21 -27.51
CA ASP A 465 -15.93 19.16 -28.91
C ASP A 465 -14.70 18.25 -29.07
N ALA A 466 -13.68 18.39 -28.21
CA ALA A 466 -12.51 17.52 -28.22
C ALA A 466 -12.87 16.05 -27.95
N ALA A 467 -13.81 15.76 -27.05
CA ALA A 467 -14.27 14.41 -26.78
C ALA A 467 -14.91 13.79 -28.06
N LYS A 468 -15.77 14.54 -28.76
CA LYS A 468 -16.38 14.11 -30.02
C LYS A 468 -15.32 13.82 -31.09
N GLU A 469 -14.33 14.71 -31.23
CA GLU A 469 -13.21 14.53 -32.16
C GLU A 469 -12.37 13.30 -31.83
N CYS A 470 -11.96 13.15 -30.57
CA CYS A 470 -11.12 12.01 -30.14
C CYS A 470 -11.82 10.67 -30.37
N TRP A 471 -13.11 10.57 -30.05
CA TRP A 471 -13.87 9.34 -30.24
C TRP A 471 -14.19 9.06 -31.71
N ALA A 472 -14.42 10.09 -32.51
CA ALA A 472 -14.55 9.92 -33.97
C ALA A 472 -13.26 9.37 -34.59
N ASP A 473 -12.08 9.92 -34.21
CA ASP A 473 -10.77 9.42 -34.64
C ASP A 473 -10.53 8.00 -34.13
N ALA A 474 -10.80 7.72 -32.84
CA ALA A 474 -10.62 6.40 -32.25
C ALA A 474 -11.40 5.32 -32.97
N VAL A 475 -12.71 5.57 -33.24
CA VAL A 475 -13.58 4.60 -33.94
C VAL A 475 -13.20 4.44 -35.40
N GLN A 476 -12.94 5.56 -36.11
CA GLN A 476 -12.59 5.51 -37.52
C GLN A 476 -11.26 4.78 -37.73
N THR A 477 -10.19 5.23 -37.07
CA THR A 477 -8.83 4.64 -37.18
C THR A 477 -8.82 3.20 -36.69
N GLY A 478 -9.57 2.91 -35.61
CA GLY A 478 -9.69 1.56 -35.05
C GLY A 478 -10.40 0.57 -35.98
N ARG A 479 -11.40 1.01 -36.75
CA ARG A 479 -12.03 0.17 -37.78
C ARG A 479 -11.07 -0.18 -38.91
N GLU A 480 -10.18 0.74 -39.28
CA GLU A 480 -9.22 0.56 -40.37
C GLU A 480 -8.03 -0.32 -39.94
N HIS A 481 -7.49 -0.11 -38.74
CA HIS A 481 -6.22 -0.70 -38.32
C HIS A 481 -6.32 -1.61 -37.09
N GLY A 482 -7.46 -1.65 -36.41
CA GLY A 482 -7.63 -2.27 -35.10
C GLY A 482 -7.04 -1.41 -33.98
N TYR A 483 -6.92 -2.00 -32.79
CA TYR A 483 -6.34 -1.33 -31.62
C TYR A 483 -5.11 -2.09 -31.12
N ARG A 484 -4.11 -1.37 -30.63
CA ARG A 484 -2.91 -1.96 -30.05
C ARG A 484 -3.14 -2.51 -28.64
N ASN A 485 -4.14 -2.00 -27.92
CA ASN A 485 -4.41 -2.27 -26.53
C ASN A 485 -5.87 -2.69 -26.34
N ALA A 486 -6.09 -3.83 -25.67
CA ALA A 486 -7.43 -4.32 -25.36
C ALA A 486 -8.14 -3.47 -24.30
N GLN A 487 -7.36 -2.83 -23.42
CA GLN A 487 -7.81 -1.86 -22.42
C GLN A 487 -6.82 -0.70 -22.37
N ALA A 488 -7.31 0.53 -22.21
CA ALA A 488 -6.49 1.75 -22.24
C ALA A 488 -6.53 2.53 -20.92
N THR A 489 -7.69 2.66 -20.27
CA THR A 489 -7.90 3.57 -19.14
C THR A 489 -8.53 2.91 -17.92
N VAL A 490 -8.14 3.40 -16.76
CA VAL A 490 -8.72 3.10 -15.44
C VAL A 490 -8.64 4.35 -14.56
N LEU A 491 -9.47 4.45 -13.54
CA LEU A 491 -9.26 5.46 -12.49
C LEU A 491 -8.71 4.79 -11.24
N ALA A 492 -7.39 4.83 -11.13
CA ALA A 492 -6.66 4.30 -9.99
C ALA A 492 -6.76 5.23 -8.76
N PRO A 493 -6.58 4.73 -7.53
CA PRO A 493 -6.64 5.56 -6.32
C PRO A 493 -5.47 6.55 -6.20
N THR A 494 -4.39 6.41 -6.95
CA THR A 494 -3.21 7.28 -7.03
C THR A 494 -2.53 7.63 -5.69
N GLY A 495 -2.78 6.87 -4.62
CA GLY A 495 -2.37 7.23 -3.26
C GLY A 495 -0.91 7.65 -3.10
N THR A 496 0.04 6.91 -3.66
CA THR A 496 1.48 7.21 -3.57
C THR A 496 1.92 8.27 -4.57
N ILE A 497 1.47 8.15 -5.83
CA ILE A 497 1.93 9.05 -6.89
C ILE A 497 1.28 10.44 -6.83
N SER A 498 0.12 10.59 -6.20
CA SER A 498 -0.46 11.92 -5.92
C SER A 498 0.45 12.74 -5.01
N PHE A 499 1.00 12.14 -3.93
CA PHE A 499 1.99 12.83 -3.10
C PHE A 499 3.26 13.22 -3.88
N MET A 500 3.71 12.37 -4.80
CA MET A 500 4.85 12.67 -5.65
C MET A 500 4.55 13.81 -6.64
N MET A 501 3.31 13.90 -7.12
CA MET A 501 2.86 14.96 -8.01
C MET A 501 2.36 16.22 -7.28
N ASP A 502 2.42 16.23 -5.95
CA ASP A 502 1.94 17.34 -5.11
C ASP A 502 0.45 17.63 -5.33
N CYS A 503 -0.35 16.56 -5.42
CA CYS A 503 -1.79 16.66 -5.62
C CYS A 503 -2.53 16.83 -4.29
N ASP A 504 -3.49 17.74 -4.24
CA ASP A 504 -4.38 17.92 -3.11
C ASP A 504 -5.42 16.81 -2.97
N THR A 505 -5.92 16.29 -4.11
CA THR A 505 -6.88 15.18 -4.16
C THR A 505 -6.38 14.00 -4.99
N THR A 506 -6.82 12.80 -4.64
CA THR A 506 -6.35 11.54 -5.24
C THR A 506 -7.38 11.00 -6.23
N GLY A 507 -6.92 10.59 -7.43
CA GLY A 507 -7.80 10.01 -8.45
C GLY A 507 -9.02 10.89 -8.75
N ILE A 508 -10.19 10.27 -8.73
CA ILE A 508 -11.50 10.90 -8.90
C ILE A 508 -12.08 11.44 -7.57
N GLU A 509 -11.37 11.21 -6.44
CA GLU A 509 -11.90 11.57 -5.13
C GLU A 509 -12.05 13.09 -4.95
N PRO A 510 -13.07 13.55 -4.22
CA PRO A 510 -13.06 14.91 -3.65
C PRO A 510 -12.02 14.96 -2.54
N ASP A 511 -11.79 16.13 -1.96
CA ASP A 511 -10.97 16.19 -0.76
C ASP A 511 -11.63 15.43 0.42
N ILE A 512 -10.81 14.79 1.23
CA ILE A 512 -11.28 14.10 2.44
C ILE A 512 -11.68 15.13 3.49
N ALA A 513 -10.86 16.17 3.68
CA ALA A 513 -11.06 17.32 4.53
C ALA A 513 -10.08 18.42 4.12
N LEU A 514 -10.42 19.70 4.32
CA LEU A 514 -9.55 20.84 4.00
C LEU A 514 -8.27 20.84 4.84
N VAL A 515 -8.34 20.34 6.05
CA VAL A 515 -7.20 20.10 6.94
C VAL A 515 -7.16 18.60 7.32
N LYS A 516 -6.08 17.94 6.98
CA LYS A 516 -5.88 16.49 7.17
C LYS A 516 -4.68 16.24 8.07
N TYR A 517 -4.75 15.17 8.87
CA TYR A 517 -3.64 14.68 9.67
C TYR A 517 -3.26 13.27 9.20
N LYS A 518 -2.02 13.09 8.77
CA LYS A 518 -1.50 11.80 8.32
C LYS A 518 -0.53 11.24 9.33
N THR A 519 -0.79 10.03 9.80
CA THR A 519 0.16 9.28 10.64
C THR A 519 1.30 8.75 9.76
N LEU A 520 2.53 9.12 10.09
CA LEU A 520 3.73 8.69 9.38
C LEU A 520 4.21 7.33 9.90
N VAL A 521 4.89 6.57 9.05
CA VAL A 521 5.59 5.35 9.46
C VAL A 521 6.72 5.76 10.42
N GLY A 522 6.60 5.35 11.70
CA GLY A 522 7.52 5.77 12.76
C GLY A 522 6.88 6.65 13.82
N GLY A 523 5.57 6.95 13.75
CA GLY A 523 4.80 7.54 14.84
C GLY A 523 4.72 9.07 14.86
N GLY A 524 5.10 9.76 13.80
CA GLY A 524 4.85 11.23 13.64
C GLY A 524 3.49 11.52 12.99
N MET A 525 2.93 12.70 13.20
CA MET A 525 1.79 13.24 12.47
C MET A 525 2.22 14.39 11.56
N MET A 526 1.73 14.39 10.33
CA MET A 526 1.91 15.48 9.37
C MET A 526 0.55 16.15 9.14
N LYS A 527 0.47 17.44 9.42
CA LYS A 527 -0.68 18.28 9.05
C LYS A 527 -0.56 18.63 7.57
N ILE A 528 -1.61 18.42 6.81
CA ILE A 528 -1.72 18.75 5.39
C ILE A 528 -2.91 19.68 5.25
N VAL A 529 -2.67 20.88 4.73
CA VAL A 529 -3.71 21.88 4.38
C VAL A 529 -3.88 21.84 2.87
N ASN A 530 -5.12 21.89 2.38
CA ASN A 530 -5.41 21.89 0.95
C ASN A 530 -4.89 23.16 0.28
N GLY A 531 -3.93 23.03 -0.64
CA GLY A 531 -3.30 24.15 -1.37
C GLY A 531 -4.21 24.78 -2.43
N SER A 532 -5.27 24.09 -2.87
CA SER A 532 -6.19 24.58 -3.89
C SER A 532 -7.16 25.66 -3.38
N VAL A 533 -7.33 25.80 -2.06
CA VAL A 533 -8.28 26.74 -1.44
C VAL A 533 -7.96 28.18 -1.81
N GLU A 534 -6.69 28.59 -1.74
CA GLU A 534 -6.27 29.96 -2.06
C GLU A 534 -6.63 30.33 -3.51
N ARG A 535 -6.32 29.43 -4.45
CA ARG A 535 -6.62 29.60 -5.86
C ARG A 535 -8.14 29.64 -6.11
N ALA A 536 -8.89 28.76 -5.43
CA ALA A 536 -10.35 28.74 -5.52
C ALA A 536 -10.98 30.06 -5.08
N LEU A 537 -10.56 30.59 -3.94
CA LEU A 537 -11.03 31.87 -3.45
C LEU A 537 -10.70 33.04 -4.41
N GLY A 538 -9.48 33.06 -4.97
CA GLY A 538 -9.09 34.02 -6.00
C GLY A 538 -10.00 33.97 -7.24
N ASN A 539 -10.29 32.78 -7.76
CA ASN A 539 -11.15 32.56 -8.92
C ASN A 539 -12.64 32.91 -8.63
N LEU A 540 -13.07 32.74 -7.38
CA LEU A 540 -14.38 33.14 -6.94
C LEU A 540 -14.49 34.66 -6.70
N GLY A 541 -13.40 35.43 -6.87
CA GLY A 541 -13.36 36.88 -6.82
C GLY A 541 -13.14 37.52 -5.43
N TYR A 542 -12.69 36.72 -4.46
CA TYR A 542 -12.30 37.26 -3.14
C TYR A 542 -10.99 38.03 -3.21
N SER A 543 -10.88 39.10 -2.41
CA SER A 543 -9.63 39.84 -2.29
C SER A 543 -8.55 39.03 -1.56
N GLU A 544 -7.26 39.34 -1.73
CA GLU A 544 -6.18 38.74 -0.98
C GLU A 544 -6.40 38.79 0.55
N ALA A 545 -6.95 39.90 1.06
CA ALA A 545 -7.21 40.06 2.48
C ALA A 545 -8.36 39.17 2.96
N ASP A 546 -9.42 39.02 2.19
CA ASP A 546 -10.55 38.17 2.53
C ASP A 546 -10.13 36.71 2.41
N SER A 547 -9.38 36.35 1.38
CA SER A 547 -8.83 34.99 1.19
C SER A 547 -7.92 34.60 2.36
N ALA A 548 -7.03 35.50 2.80
CA ALA A 548 -6.16 35.25 3.95
C ALA A 548 -6.95 35.03 5.26
N ALA A 549 -8.03 35.79 5.46
CA ALA A 549 -8.90 35.64 6.63
C ALA A 549 -9.68 34.31 6.60
N ILE A 550 -10.18 33.89 5.44
CA ILE A 550 -10.89 32.63 5.25
C ILE A 550 -9.91 31.46 5.46
N ILE A 551 -8.71 31.51 4.89
CA ILE A 551 -7.68 30.47 5.05
C ILE A 551 -7.25 30.32 6.51
N ALA A 552 -7.04 31.44 7.21
CA ALA A 552 -6.71 31.42 8.64
C ALA A 552 -7.84 30.77 9.47
N TYR A 553 -9.09 31.03 9.13
CA TYR A 553 -10.23 30.38 9.77
C TYR A 553 -10.25 28.85 9.49
N ILE A 554 -10.03 28.43 8.24
CA ILE A 554 -9.95 27.01 7.88
C ILE A 554 -8.82 26.31 8.63
N ASP A 555 -7.68 26.99 8.77
CA ASP A 555 -6.52 26.41 9.48
C ASP A 555 -6.81 26.17 10.97
N GLU A 556 -7.64 27.00 11.58
CA GLU A 556 -8.04 26.90 12.98
C GLU A 556 -9.20 25.91 13.19
N HIS A 557 -10.25 25.99 12.36
CA HIS A 557 -11.51 25.25 12.54
C HIS A 557 -11.67 24.02 11.62
N GLY A 558 -10.85 23.89 10.58
CA GLY A 558 -10.92 22.79 9.62
C GLY A 558 -12.13 22.83 8.68
N THR A 559 -12.94 23.89 8.72
CA THR A 559 -14.17 24.09 7.93
C THR A 559 -14.26 25.49 7.37
N VAL A 560 -15.05 25.67 6.32
CA VAL A 560 -15.44 27.00 5.80
C VAL A 560 -16.70 27.55 6.45
N GLU A 561 -17.45 26.73 7.17
CA GLU A 561 -18.71 27.12 7.81
C GLU A 561 -18.43 28.18 8.89
N GLY A 562 -18.98 29.35 8.70
CA GLY A 562 -18.75 30.51 9.59
C GLY A 562 -17.49 31.31 9.28
N ALA A 563 -16.76 31.01 8.20
CA ALA A 563 -15.59 31.76 7.80
C ALA A 563 -15.97 33.24 7.46
N PRO A 564 -15.23 34.23 7.98
CA PRO A 564 -15.58 35.64 7.81
C PRO A 564 -15.48 36.04 6.33
N GLY A 565 -16.57 36.58 5.81
CA GLY A 565 -16.62 37.11 4.44
C GLY A 565 -16.90 36.08 3.34
N LEU A 566 -16.97 34.79 3.64
CA LEU A 566 -17.34 33.77 2.66
C LEU A 566 -18.85 33.81 2.41
N ALA A 567 -19.26 33.90 1.13
CA ALA A 567 -20.66 33.85 0.73
C ALA A 567 -21.24 32.43 0.89
N ASP A 568 -22.48 32.32 1.35
CA ASP A 568 -23.14 31.05 1.59
C ASP A 568 -23.20 30.17 0.31
N GLU A 569 -23.40 30.76 -0.86
CA GLU A 569 -23.45 30.11 -2.16
C GLU A 569 -22.12 29.45 -2.57
N HIS A 570 -21.01 29.94 -2.04
CA HIS A 570 -19.69 29.40 -2.34
C HIS A 570 -19.27 28.28 -1.37
N GLN A 571 -19.96 28.04 -0.28
CA GLN A 571 -19.58 27.02 0.70
C GLN A 571 -19.54 25.63 0.09
N ALA A 572 -20.47 25.32 -0.84
CA ALA A 572 -20.55 24.00 -1.49
C ALA A 572 -19.30 23.64 -2.33
N VAL A 573 -18.53 24.62 -2.79
CA VAL A 573 -17.27 24.43 -3.52
C VAL A 573 -16.21 23.73 -2.65
N PHE A 574 -16.28 23.97 -1.35
CA PHE A 574 -15.33 23.47 -0.36
C PHE A 574 -15.84 22.24 0.42
N ASP A 575 -16.97 21.66 0.02
CA ASP A 575 -17.48 20.43 0.63
C ASP A 575 -16.52 19.27 0.42
N CYS A 576 -16.25 18.53 1.50
CA CYS A 576 -15.33 17.41 1.54
C CYS A 576 -16.07 16.08 1.73
N ALA A 577 -15.34 14.96 1.61
CA ALA A 577 -15.89 13.62 1.77
C ALA A 577 -16.35 13.35 3.22
N PHE A 578 -15.71 13.96 4.21
CA PHE A 578 -16.11 13.89 5.62
C PHE A 578 -16.34 15.28 6.18
N LYS A 579 -17.25 15.36 7.14
CA LYS A 579 -17.46 16.58 7.88
C LYS A 579 -16.26 16.91 8.79
N SER A 580 -15.91 18.18 8.89
CA SER A 580 -14.97 18.66 9.89
C SER A 580 -15.54 18.48 11.32
N PRO A 581 -14.69 18.32 12.35
CA PRO A 581 -15.16 18.30 13.75
C PRO A 581 -16.01 19.50 14.13
N ASP A 582 -15.71 20.68 13.60
CA ASP A 582 -16.43 21.93 13.87
C ASP A 582 -17.47 22.28 12.79
N GLY A 583 -17.68 21.41 11.79
CA GLY A 583 -18.59 21.61 10.66
C GLY A 583 -19.75 20.61 10.64
N THR A 584 -20.72 20.90 9.79
CA THR A 584 -21.89 20.05 9.53
C THR A 584 -21.97 19.58 8.09
N ARG A 585 -21.30 20.29 7.17
CA ARG A 585 -21.33 20.02 5.73
C ARG A 585 -20.44 18.84 5.34
N THR A 586 -20.93 18.04 4.40
CA THR A 586 -20.18 16.97 3.75
C THR A 586 -20.85 16.63 2.41
N ILE A 587 -20.11 16.02 1.50
CA ILE A 587 -20.69 15.49 0.26
C ILE A 587 -21.57 14.28 0.62
N HIS A 588 -22.83 14.31 0.15
CA HIS A 588 -23.75 13.20 0.35
C HIS A 588 -23.27 11.94 -0.40
N TRP A 589 -23.51 10.73 0.14
CA TRP A 589 -23.09 9.49 -0.48
C TRP A 589 -23.58 9.35 -1.93
N LEU A 590 -24.78 9.83 -2.23
CA LEU A 590 -25.34 9.82 -3.59
C LEU A 590 -24.53 10.70 -4.55
N GLY A 591 -23.91 11.79 -4.10
CA GLY A 591 -23.01 12.61 -4.90
C GLY A 591 -21.79 11.85 -5.37
N HIS A 592 -21.21 11.00 -4.50
CA HIS A 592 -20.13 10.08 -4.86
C HIS A 592 -20.56 9.06 -5.92
N VAL A 593 -21.74 8.45 -5.75
CA VAL A 593 -22.29 7.45 -6.71
C VAL A 593 -22.58 8.09 -8.06
N LYS A 594 -23.23 9.25 -8.07
CA LYS A 594 -23.54 9.98 -9.32
C LYS A 594 -22.27 10.42 -10.07
N MET A 595 -21.22 10.86 -9.35
CA MET A 595 -19.94 11.19 -9.97
C MET A 595 -19.33 9.96 -10.65
N MET A 596 -19.34 8.79 -10.02
CA MET A 596 -18.89 7.55 -10.63
C MET A 596 -19.74 7.19 -11.86
N GLY A 597 -21.06 7.27 -11.74
CA GLY A 597 -21.99 6.98 -12.84
C GLY A 597 -21.79 7.88 -14.05
N ALA A 598 -21.52 9.16 -13.84
CA ALA A 598 -21.24 10.11 -14.93
C ALA A 598 -19.94 9.82 -15.68
N VAL A 599 -18.95 9.23 -15.00
CA VAL A 599 -17.61 8.98 -15.54
C VAL A 599 -17.46 7.55 -16.09
N GLN A 600 -18.15 6.57 -15.51
CA GLN A 600 -18.00 5.14 -15.86
C GLN A 600 -18.19 4.83 -17.37
N PRO A 601 -19.14 5.46 -18.10
CA PRO A 601 -19.30 5.22 -19.53
C PRO A 601 -18.07 5.56 -20.38
N PHE A 602 -17.11 6.30 -19.82
CA PHE A 602 -15.88 6.72 -20.51
C PHE A 602 -14.63 6.00 -20.03
N ILE A 603 -14.73 5.05 -19.09
CA ILE A 603 -13.57 4.28 -18.59
C ILE A 603 -13.63 2.85 -19.11
N SER A 604 -12.57 2.42 -19.83
CA SER A 604 -12.51 1.07 -20.38
C SER A 604 -12.36 -0.02 -19.32
N GLY A 605 -11.55 0.20 -18.30
CA GLY A 605 -11.54 -0.60 -17.07
C GLY A 605 -12.65 -0.19 -16.10
N ALA A 606 -12.30 0.11 -14.86
CA ALA A 606 -13.25 0.54 -13.84
C ALA A 606 -12.66 1.70 -13.00
N ILE A 607 -13.37 2.06 -11.95
CA ILE A 607 -13.10 3.23 -11.10
C ILE A 607 -12.84 2.76 -9.67
N SER A 608 -11.67 3.09 -9.14
CA SER A 608 -11.40 2.96 -7.72
C SER A 608 -11.85 4.22 -7.01
N LYS A 609 -12.97 4.15 -6.33
CA LYS A 609 -13.53 5.23 -5.52
C LYS A 609 -14.23 4.67 -4.31
N THR A 610 -14.07 5.36 -3.20
CA THR A 610 -14.81 5.07 -1.97
C THR A 610 -16.06 5.95 -1.90
N VAL A 611 -17.20 5.33 -1.65
CA VAL A 611 -18.41 6.05 -1.24
C VAL A 611 -18.35 6.25 0.26
N ASN A 612 -18.14 7.49 0.69
CA ASN A 612 -18.01 7.83 2.09
C ASN A 612 -19.39 8.14 2.67
N LEU A 613 -19.67 7.57 3.85
CA LEU A 613 -20.87 7.83 4.62
C LEU A 613 -20.51 8.30 6.03
N PRO A 614 -21.30 9.13 6.66
CA PRO A 614 -21.10 9.58 8.03
C PRO A 614 -21.28 8.43 9.03
N GLU A 615 -20.80 8.60 10.25
CA GLU A 615 -20.86 7.59 11.32
C GLU A 615 -22.30 7.15 11.64
N GLU A 616 -23.24 8.09 11.59
CA GLU A 616 -24.67 7.91 11.84
C GLU A 616 -25.40 7.15 10.71
N ALA A 617 -24.77 6.89 9.57
CA ALA A 617 -25.41 6.21 8.44
C ALA A 617 -25.92 4.81 8.82
N THR A 618 -27.09 4.48 8.33
CA THR A 618 -27.80 3.21 8.61
C THR A 618 -27.42 2.09 7.63
N VAL A 619 -27.86 0.86 7.89
CA VAL A 619 -27.67 -0.26 6.97
C VAL A 619 -28.50 -0.06 5.70
N GLU A 620 -29.67 0.55 5.82
CA GLU A 620 -30.58 0.87 4.72
C GLU A 620 -29.94 1.88 3.75
N GLU A 621 -29.21 2.88 4.25
CA GLU A 621 -28.47 3.83 3.41
C GLU A 621 -27.31 3.14 2.66
N ILE A 622 -26.67 2.12 3.24
CA ILE A 622 -25.70 1.26 2.55
C ILE A 622 -26.40 0.47 1.42
N GLU A 623 -27.56 -0.10 1.69
CA GLU A 623 -28.39 -0.78 0.70
C GLU A 623 -28.73 0.14 -0.47
N GLU A 624 -29.25 1.34 -0.18
CA GLU A 624 -29.56 2.35 -1.19
C GLU A 624 -28.33 2.73 -2.03
N ALA A 625 -27.18 2.96 -1.39
CA ALA A 625 -25.96 3.33 -2.09
C ALA A 625 -25.49 2.23 -3.06
N TYR A 626 -25.60 0.97 -2.69
CA TYR A 626 -25.27 -0.15 -3.57
C TYR A 626 -26.25 -0.27 -4.73
N ILE A 627 -27.56 -0.15 -4.48
CA ILE A 627 -28.60 -0.21 -5.51
C ILE A 627 -28.45 0.95 -6.50
N GLU A 628 -28.21 2.18 -6.00
CA GLU A 628 -27.98 3.33 -6.86
C GLU A 628 -26.69 3.18 -7.68
N GLY A 629 -25.62 2.58 -7.12
CA GLY A 629 -24.42 2.25 -7.86
C GLY A 629 -24.71 1.31 -9.04
N TRP A 630 -25.49 0.28 -8.82
CA TRP A 630 -25.92 -0.65 -9.88
C TRP A 630 -26.77 0.06 -10.94
N LYS A 631 -27.78 0.86 -10.55
CA LYS A 631 -28.65 1.61 -11.46
C LYS A 631 -27.88 2.63 -12.32
N HIS A 632 -26.85 3.25 -11.74
CA HIS A 632 -25.98 4.19 -12.46
C HIS A 632 -24.92 3.51 -13.32
N GLY A 633 -24.95 2.18 -13.49
CA GLY A 633 -24.05 1.45 -14.36
C GLY A 633 -22.60 1.42 -13.89
N VAL A 634 -22.35 1.61 -12.62
CA VAL A 634 -21.01 1.51 -12.02
C VAL A 634 -20.58 0.04 -12.04
N LYS A 635 -19.30 -0.24 -12.31
CA LYS A 635 -18.78 -1.62 -12.40
C LYS A 635 -18.44 -2.21 -11.02
N ALA A 636 -17.98 -1.38 -10.11
CA ALA A 636 -17.65 -1.80 -8.73
C ALA A 636 -17.92 -0.66 -7.74
N LEU A 637 -18.26 -1.02 -6.51
CA LEU A 637 -18.52 -0.06 -5.46
C LEU A 637 -17.91 -0.52 -4.14
N ALA A 638 -17.12 0.35 -3.52
CA ALA A 638 -16.60 0.19 -2.18
C ALA A 638 -17.20 1.30 -1.29
N ILE A 639 -17.67 0.90 -0.12
CA ILE A 639 -18.29 1.81 0.84
C ILE A 639 -17.40 1.94 2.07
N TYR A 640 -17.33 3.14 2.61
CA TYR A 640 -16.67 3.41 3.88
C TYR A 640 -17.54 4.31 4.75
N ARG A 641 -18.08 3.75 5.82
CA ARG A 641 -18.77 4.51 6.87
C ARG A 641 -17.75 4.95 7.91
N ASP A 642 -17.78 6.22 8.29
CA ASP A 642 -16.90 6.75 9.33
C ASP A 642 -17.08 5.95 10.63
N GLY A 643 -15.99 5.71 11.36
CA GLY A 643 -16.02 4.87 12.56
C GLY A 643 -16.21 3.35 12.33
N SER A 644 -16.39 2.85 11.09
CA SER A 644 -16.47 1.42 10.79
C SER A 644 -15.16 0.68 11.06
N LYS A 645 -14.03 1.38 10.92
CA LYS A 645 -12.70 0.90 11.34
C LYS A 645 -12.21 1.74 12.52
N ARG A 646 -11.77 1.09 13.58
CA ARG A 646 -11.35 1.75 14.82
C ARG A 646 -10.03 2.50 14.71
N THR A 647 -9.25 2.27 13.65
CA THR A 647 -8.00 2.99 13.38
C THR A 647 -7.97 3.45 11.93
N GLN A 648 -7.81 4.75 11.71
CA GLN A 648 -7.73 5.38 10.40
C GLN A 648 -6.31 5.87 10.13
N VAL A 649 -5.85 5.77 8.86
CA VAL A 649 -4.54 6.27 8.42
C VAL A 649 -4.57 7.78 8.18
N LEU A 650 -5.72 8.31 7.76
CA LEU A 650 -6.00 9.75 7.62
C LEU A 650 -7.12 10.11 8.58
N SER A 651 -6.98 11.20 9.32
CA SER A 651 -7.94 11.67 10.30
C SER A 651 -8.26 13.14 10.06
N THR A 652 -9.50 13.54 10.31
CA THR A 652 -9.98 14.92 10.27
C THR A 652 -9.73 15.67 11.58
N SER A 653 -9.35 14.97 12.65
CA SER A 653 -9.08 15.57 13.97
C SER A 653 -7.74 15.14 14.54
N LYS A 654 -7.13 16.02 15.37
CA LYS A 654 -5.97 15.66 16.18
C LYS A 654 -6.27 14.53 17.18
N ASP A 655 -7.50 14.38 17.61
CA ASP A 655 -7.95 13.41 18.61
C ASP A 655 -8.31 12.06 18.02
N GLY A 656 -8.64 11.96 16.74
CA GLY A 656 -8.83 10.68 16.03
C GLY A 656 -7.56 9.82 15.96
N ALA A 657 -6.39 10.40 16.26
CA ALA A 657 -5.09 9.72 16.39
C ALA A 657 -4.74 9.35 17.85
N LYS A 658 -5.60 9.63 18.81
CA LYS A 658 -5.38 9.36 20.25
C LYS A 658 -5.69 7.94 20.72
N SER A 659 -5.52 6.93 19.87
CA SER A 659 -5.47 5.54 20.37
C SER A 659 -4.07 5.05 20.73
N THR A 660 -3.06 5.91 20.62
CA THR A 660 -1.77 5.76 21.31
C THR A 660 -1.36 7.14 21.77
N GLU A 661 -1.21 7.36 23.08
CA GLU A 661 -0.47 8.51 23.58
C GLU A 661 0.87 8.52 22.83
N ALA A 662 0.97 9.36 21.81
CA ALA A 662 2.27 9.74 21.31
C ALA A 662 2.98 10.42 22.49
N PRO A 663 4.21 10.02 22.88
CA PRO A 663 5.01 10.84 23.74
C PRO A 663 4.99 12.23 23.08
N GLY A 664 4.67 13.27 23.87
CA GLY A 664 4.71 14.65 23.38
C GLY A 664 6.01 14.87 22.63
N GLU A 665 6.04 15.80 21.67
CA GLU A 665 7.27 16.11 20.91
C GLU A 665 8.46 16.02 21.86
N PRO A 666 9.54 15.26 21.54
CA PRO A 666 10.64 15.07 22.45
C PRO A 666 11.23 16.45 22.79
N VAL A 667 10.87 16.98 23.93
CA VAL A 667 11.36 18.27 24.40
C VAL A 667 12.75 18.05 24.98
N ARG A 668 13.74 18.72 24.40
CA ARG A 668 15.10 18.65 24.89
C ARG A 668 15.21 19.11 26.33
N ARG A 669 15.43 18.18 27.24
CA ARG A 669 15.68 18.47 28.67
C ARG A 669 17.17 18.74 28.86
N ARG A 670 17.57 20.03 28.82
CA ARG A 670 18.96 20.41 29.07
C ARG A 670 19.33 20.20 30.52
N LEU A 671 20.58 19.79 30.79
CA LEU A 671 21.09 19.75 32.14
C LEU A 671 21.31 21.16 32.69
N PRO A 672 21.24 21.35 34.03
CA PRO A 672 21.59 22.61 34.69
C PRO A 672 23.03 23.01 34.38
N ALA A 673 23.34 24.33 34.43
CA ALA A 673 24.70 24.83 34.19
C ALA A 673 25.71 24.24 35.21
N THR A 674 25.28 24.08 36.48
CA THR A 674 26.06 23.37 37.51
C THR A 674 25.39 22.03 37.74
N ARG A 675 26.12 20.93 37.59
CA ARG A 675 25.63 19.57 37.68
C ARG A 675 26.68 18.60 38.18
N THR A 676 26.25 17.51 38.79
CA THR A 676 27.09 16.39 39.18
C THR A 676 27.52 15.61 37.93
N SER A 677 28.75 15.14 37.92
CA SER A 677 29.24 14.27 36.87
C SER A 677 30.10 13.13 37.43
N VAL A 678 30.13 12.00 36.71
CA VAL A 678 31.01 10.87 37.01
C VAL A 678 32.03 10.77 35.89
N THR A 679 33.32 10.81 36.25
CA THR A 679 34.41 10.62 35.30
C THR A 679 35.11 9.29 35.55
N HIS A 680 35.27 8.51 34.50
CA HIS A 680 35.89 7.20 34.50
C HIS A 680 37.03 7.15 33.50
N LYS A 681 38.24 6.72 34.00
CA LYS A 681 39.38 6.43 33.13
C LYS A 681 39.29 4.99 32.65
N PHE A 682 39.47 4.76 31.36
CA PHE A 682 39.51 3.41 30.78
C PHE A 682 40.81 3.18 30.00
N SER A 683 41.17 1.90 29.86
CA SER A 683 42.26 1.43 29.02
C SER A 683 41.83 0.16 28.28
N ILE A 684 42.07 0.10 26.97
CA ILE A 684 41.79 -1.08 26.11
C ILE A 684 43.07 -1.33 25.31
N GLU A 685 43.75 -2.45 25.56
CA GLU A 685 45.05 -2.81 24.93
C GLU A 685 46.04 -1.62 24.83
N GLY A 686 46.14 -0.85 25.92
CA GLY A 686 47.04 0.31 26.02
C GLY A 686 46.51 1.61 25.44
N HIS A 687 45.29 1.62 24.86
CA HIS A 687 44.60 2.85 24.44
C HIS A 687 43.81 3.42 25.62
N GLU A 688 44.29 4.56 26.15
CA GLU A 688 43.65 5.21 27.29
C GLU A 688 42.67 6.32 26.86
N GLY A 689 41.66 6.52 27.71
CA GLY A 689 40.68 7.58 27.56
C GLY A 689 39.88 7.85 28.82
N TYR A 690 39.04 8.87 28.78
CA TYR A 690 38.15 9.26 29.89
C TYR A 690 36.72 9.39 29.35
N ILE A 691 35.75 8.85 30.08
CA ILE A 691 34.34 9.03 29.90
C ILE A 691 33.86 9.90 31.04
N THR A 692 33.19 11.01 30.74
CA THR A 692 32.54 11.83 31.76
C THR A 692 31.04 11.84 31.44
N ALA A 693 30.20 11.36 32.38
CA ALA A 693 28.75 11.39 32.29
C ALA A 693 28.20 12.49 33.22
N GLY A 694 27.53 13.49 32.64
CA GLY A 694 26.81 14.52 33.41
C GLY A 694 25.41 14.02 33.77
N LEU A 695 25.01 14.24 35.04
CA LEU A 695 23.81 13.68 35.61
C LEU A 695 22.73 14.72 35.87
N TYR A 696 21.46 14.33 35.65
CA TYR A 696 20.32 15.05 36.19
C TYR A 696 20.22 14.91 37.72
N GLU A 697 19.42 15.75 38.35
CA GLU A 697 19.21 15.76 39.83
C GLU A 697 18.76 14.38 40.38
N HIS A 698 18.07 13.58 39.55
CA HIS A 698 17.64 12.24 39.96
C HIS A 698 18.64 11.13 39.60
N GLY A 699 19.85 11.50 39.19
CA GLY A 699 20.96 10.57 39.00
C GLY A 699 21.06 9.90 37.63
N ALA A 700 20.11 10.12 36.71
CA ALA A 700 20.19 9.59 35.37
C ALA A 700 21.18 10.39 34.49
N PRO A 701 21.93 9.74 33.56
CA PRO A 701 22.84 10.44 32.69
C PRO A 701 22.06 11.22 31.59
N GLY A 702 22.49 12.47 31.37
CA GLY A 702 21.87 13.34 30.33
C GLY A 702 22.90 13.85 29.33
N GLU A 703 24.18 13.61 29.55
CA GLU A 703 25.23 13.89 28.56
C GLU A 703 26.47 13.03 28.81
N ILE A 704 27.25 12.83 27.78
CA ILE A 704 28.56 12.18 27.90
C ILE A 704 29.63 13.03 27.16
N TRP A 705 30.84 12.99 27.70
CA TRP A 705 32.04 13.56 27.14
C TRP A 705 33.11 12.48 27.02
N LEU A 706 33.79 12.41 25.93
CA LEU A 706 34.82 11.41 25.67
C LEU A 706 36.14 12.12 25.36
N THR A 707 37.15 11.85 26.17
CA THR A 707 38.47 12.42 25.93
C THR A 707 39.45 11.29 25.68
N MET A 708 39.96 11.23 24.43
CA MET A 708 41.00 10.27 24.09
C MET A 708 41.81 10.78 22.88
N ALA A 709 43.07 10.29 22.75
CA ALA A 709 44.03 10.71 21.74
C ALA A 709 44.45 12.20 21.88
N LYS A 710 45.24 12.68 20.96
CA LYS A 710 45.68 14.09 20.97
C LYS A 710 44.56 15.00 20.47
N GLU A 711 44.35 16.11 21.16
CA GLU A 711 43.42 17.15 20.75
C GLU A 711 43.68 17.54 19.29
N GLY A 712 42.61 17.73 18.48
CA GLY A 712 42.71 18.08 17.07
C GLY A 712 42.97 16.92 16.10
N SER A 713 43.05 15.66 16.60
CA SER A 713 43.08 14.49 15.71
C SER A 713 41.68 14.14 15.18
N THR A 714 41.62 13.48 14.01
CA THR A 714 40.37 13.02 13.42
C THR A 714 39.59 12.12 14.36
N LEU A 715 40.30 11.26 15.13
CA LEU A 715 39.67 10.37 16.10
C LEU A 715 39.04 11.17 17.24
N SER A 716 39.74 12.16 17.79
CA SER A 716 39.18 13.04 18.83
C SER A 716 37.91 13.75 18.34
N GLY A 717 37.95 14.35 17.14
CA GLY A 717 36.77 15.03 16.56
C GLY A 717 35.58 14.11 16.31
N MET A 718 35.82 12.88 15.84
CA MET A 718 34.75 11.88 15.68
C MET A 718 34.17 11.45 17.02
N MET A 719 34.99 11.25 18.06
CA MET A 719 34.51 10.89 19.39
C MET A 719 33.73 12.03 20.06
N ASP A 720 34.11 13.28 19.82
CA ASP A 720 33.37 14.45 20.30
C ASP A 720 31.99 14.57 19.59
N ALA A 721 31.96 14.37 18.28
CA ALA A 721 30.70 14.35 17.52
C ALA A 721 29.80 13.21 17.97
N PHE A 722 30.35 12.02 18.21
CA PHE A 722 29.62 10.87 18.72
C PHE A 722 29.08 11.13 20.13
N ALA A 723 29.90 11.62 21.06
CA ALA A 723 29.49 11.98 22.40
C ALA A 723 28.38 13.05 22.40
N THR A 724 28.46 14.02 21.53
CA THR A 724 27.45 15.06 21.33
C THR A 724 26.13 14.43 20.87
N SER A 725 26.16 13.52 19.89
CA SER A 725 24.98 12.83 19.38
C SER A 725 24.27 11.99 20.45
N ILE A 726 25.04 11.25 21.26
CA ILE A 726 24.50 10.46 22.39
C ILE A 726 23.92 11.38 23.45
N SER A 727 24.61 12.49 23.75
CA SER A 727 24.12 13.49 24.72
C SER A 727 22.78 14.10 24.26
N LEU A 728 22.64 14.39 22.98
CA LEU A 728 21.36 14.85 22.41
C LEU A 728 20.29 13.77 22.56
N ALA A 729 20.58 12.52 22.20
CA ALA A 729 19.64 11.41 22.34
C ALA A 729 19.13 11.27 23.79
N LEU A 730 20.02 11.28 24.77
CA LEU A 730 19.66 11.24 26.19
C LEU A 730 18.81 12.44 26.62
N GLN A 731 19.14 13.65 26.15
CA GLN A 731 18.41 14.88 26.45
C GLN A 731 17.03 14.94 25.79
N TYR A 732 16.84 14.25 24.70
CA TYR A 732 15.54 14.05 24.06
C TYR A 732 14.74 12.85 24.60
N GLY A 733 15.25 12.17 25.64
CA GLY A 733 14.53 11.14 26.36
C GLY A 733 14.67 9.73 25.78
N VAL A 734 15.65 9.49 24.88
CA VAL A 734 15.96 8.12 24.46
C VAL A 734 16.43 7.31 25.65
N PRO A 735 15.78 6.17 25.99
CA PRO A 735 16.18 5.35 27.14
C PRO A 735 17.64 4.88 27.02
N LEU A 736 18.39 4.99 28.11
CA LEU A 736 19.78 4.53 28.12
C LEU A 736 19.91 3.06 27.71
N ARG A 737 18.97 2.22 28.14
CA ARG A 737 18.93 0.80 27.78
C ARG A 737 18.95 0.59 26.26
N ASP A 738 18.17 1.37 25.50
CA ASP A 738 18.10 1.24 24.03
C ASP A 738 19.43 1.62 23.36
N LEU A 739 20.09 2.66 23.89
CA LEU A 739 21.43 3.05 23.46
C LEU A 739 22.47 1.97 23.78
N VAL A 740 22.40 1.40 24.99
CA VAL A 740 23.28 0.29 25.39
C VAL A 740 23.04 -0.92 24.48
N ASN A 741 21.80 -1.32 24.26
CA ASN A 741 21.45 -2.45 23.39
C ASN A 741 21.95 -2.24 21.95
N LYS A 742 21.91 -1.01 21.45
CA LYS A 742 22.31 -0.71 20.08
C LYS A 742 23.82 -0.70 19.88
N PHE A 743 24.57 -0.23 20.87
CA PHE A 743 25.99 0.08 20.71
C PHE A 743 26.93 -0.90 21.47
N SER A 744 26.42 -1.68 22.41
CA SER A 744 27.20 -2.77 23.01
C SER A 744 27.52 -3.83 21.98
N HIS A 745 28.63 -4.51 22.17
CA HIS A 745 29.14 -5.59 21.32
C HIS A 745 29.50 -5.18 19.87
N MET A 746 29.54 -3.89 19.54
CA MET A 746 30.10 -3.41 18.28
C MET A 746 31.58 -3.71 18.21
N ARG A 747 32.04 -4.34 17.12
CA ARG A 747 33.41 -4.81 16.97
C ARG A 747 34.21 -4.00 15.98
N PHE A 748 35.26 -3.35 16.45
CA PHE A 748 36.33 -2.67 15.67
C PHE A 748 37.52 -2.36 16.57
N GLU A 749 38.66 -2.10 15.99
CA GLU A 749 39.89 -1.81 16.74
C GLU A 749 39.91 -0.36 17.32
N PRO A 750 40.48 -0.14 18.55
CA PRO A 750 41.11 -1.13 19.40
C PRO A 750 40.07 -1.98 20.15
N SER A 751 40.32 -3.29 20.21
CA SER A 751 39.56 -4.30 20.97
C SER A 751 40.50 -5.13 21.79
N GLY A 752 40.05 -5.66 22.94
CA GLY A 752 40.88 -6.53 23.78
C GLY A 752 40.64 -6.39 25.28
N ARG A 753 41.67 -6.69 26.08
CA ARG A 753 41.59 -6.66 27.53
C ARG A 753 41.48 -5.26 28.08
N THR A 754 40.70 -5.10 29.14
CA THR A 754 40.52 -3.84 29.86
C THR A 754 41.00 -3.99 31.30
N GLU A 755 41.21 -2.89 31.99
CA GLU A 755 41.50 -2.87 33.41
C GLU A 755 40.22 -2.91 34.31
N ASN A 756 39.04 -2.93 33.69
CA ASN A 756 37.78 -2.95 34.41
C ASN A 756 37.34 -4.39 34.71
N ASN A 757 37.27 -4.75 36.00
CA ASN A 757 36.87 -6.10 36.42
C ASN A 757 35.42 -6.47 36.10
N GLU A 758 34.56 -5.51 35.82
CA GLU A 758 33.17 -5.75 35.40
C GLU A 758 33.06 -5.89 33.88
N ILE A 759 34.06 -5.38 33.13
CA ILE A 759 34.15 -5.46 31.68
C ILE A 759 35.54 -5.93 31.27
N PRO A 760 35.93 -7.14 31.57
CA PRO A 760 37.34 -7.58 31.40
C PRO A 760 37.83 -7.62 29.96
N VAL A 761 36.92 -7.67 28.99
CA VAL A 761 37.20 -7.65 27.55
C VAL A 761 36.18 -6.74 26.86
N ALA A 762 36.68 -5.84 26.03
CA ALA A 762 35.86 -4.99 25.16
C ALA A 762 36.08 -5.32 23.67
N GLN A 763 35.03 -5.30 22.88
CA GLN A 763 35.09 -5.56 21.43
C GLN A 763 35.44 -4.28 20.65
N SER A 764 35.26 -3.12 21.23
CA SER A 764 35.65 -1.82 20.70
C SER A 764 35.59 -0.76 21.81
N ILE A 765 36.08 0.44 21.55
CA ILE A 765 35.89 1.59 22.41
C ILE A 765 34.40 1.86 22.69
N VAL A 766 33.58 1.78 21.67
CA VAL A 766 32.11 2.00 21.75
C VAL A 766 31.46 0.93 22.62
N ASP A 767 31.80 -0.34 22.42
CA ASP A 767 31.33 -1.44 23.28
C ASP A 767 31.66 -1.17 24.72
N TYR A 768 32.91 -0.74 25.05
CA TYR A 768 33.30 -0.43 26.39
C TYR A 768 32.50 0.71 27.01
N ILE A 769 32.33 1.81 26.27
CA ILE A 769 31.61 3.00 26.74
C ILE A 769 30.19 2.63 27.14
N PHE A 770 29.47 1.91 26.31
CA PHE A 770 28.08 1.58 26.58
C PHE A 770 27.90 0.50 27.64
N ARG A 771 28.80 -0.47 27.75
CA ARG A 771 28.80 -1.42 28.86
C ARG A 771 29.20 -0.77 30.17
N TRP A 772 30.09 0.25 30.17
CA TRP A 772 30.38 1.05 31.36
C TRP A 772 29.16 1.91 31.77
N LEU A 773 28.45 2.51 30.81
CA LEU A 773 27.20 3.23 31.08
C LEU A 773 26.13 2.27 31.67
N ALA A 774 26.04 1.07 31.16
CA ALA A 774 25.18 0.03 31.72
C ALA A 774 25.59 -0.32 33.15
N SER A 775 26.89 -0.59 33.40
CA SER A 775 27.43 -0.86 34.72
C SER A 775 27.13 0.24 35.75
N SER A 776 27.16 1.49 35.31
CA SER A 776 27.02 2.66 36.17
C SER A 776 25.57 3.09 36.44
N PHE A 777 24.65 2.86 35.50
CA PHE A 777 23.33 3.50 35.52
C PHE A 777 22.12 2.56 35.24
N LEU A 778 22.33 1.29 34.93
CA LEU A 778 21.24 0.31 34.73
C LEU A 778 21.06 -0.61 35.96
N SER A 779 19.93 -1.32 36.00
CA SER A 779 19.62 -2.29 37.05
C SER A 779 20.52 -3.53 36.98
N GLU A 780 20.62 -4.33 38.07
CA GLU A 780 21.44 -5.53 38.09
C GLU A 780 20.97 -6.59 37.07
N GLU A 781 19.67 -6.66 36.79
CA GLU A 781 19.11 -7.56 35.79
C GLU A 781 19.53 -7.13 34.36
N GLU A 782 19.49 -5.84 34.09
CA GLU A 782 19.94 -5.29 32.78
C GLU A 782 21.47 -5.40 32.62
N LYS A 783 22.25 -5.26 33.67
CA LYS A 783 23.71 -5.48 33.65
C LYS A 783 24.06 -6.89 33.20
N GLU A 784 23.33 -7.89 33.69
CA GLU A 784 23.52 -9.29 33.29
C GLU A 784 23.26 -9.47 31.80
N GLU A 785 22.17 -8.87 31.28
CA GLU A 785 21.78 -8.93 29.86
C GLU A 785 22.89 -8.40 28.92
N PHE A 786 23.57 -7.32 29.34
CA PHE A 786 24.63 -6.69 28.52
C PHE A 786 26.05 -7.21 28.84
N GLY A 787 26.16 -8.32 29.56
CA GLY A 787 27.43 -8.99 29.84
C GLY A 787 28.35 -8.17 30.76
N VAL A 788 27.78 -7.37 31.67
CA VAL A 788 28.52 -6.65 32.71
C VAL A 788 28.63 -7.55 33.93
N LEU A 789 29.85 -7.84 34.36
CA LEU A 789 30.13 -8.72 35.50
C LEU A 789 30.14 -7.97 36.84
N SER A 790 28.98 -7.42 37.24
CA SER A 790 28.85 -6.80 38.58
C SER A 790 29.07 -7.81 39.70
N PRO A 791 29.33 -7.38 40.95
CA PRO A 791 29.45 -8.30 42.10
C PRO A 791 28.20 -9.18 42.30
N ALA A 792 26.99 -8.64 42.02
CA ALA A 792 25.76 -9.38 42.14
C ALA A 792 25.61 -10.43 41.00
N VAL A 793 25.97 -10.08 39.77
CA VAL A 793 25.97 -11.01 38.63
C VAL A 793 26.99 -12.12 38.82
N LYS A 794 28.20 -11.79 39.33
CA LYS A 794 29.21 -12.81 39.70
C LYS A 794 28.72 -13.76 40.78
N ALA A 795 28.05 -13.25 41.83
CA ALA A 795 27.46 -14.07 42.89
C ALA A 795 26.36 -14.99 42.35
N LYS A 796 25.52 -14.51 41.45
CA LYS A 796 24.47 -15.28 40.82
C LYS A 796 25.01 -16.39 39.91
N LEU A 797 26.01 -16.09 39.09
CA LEU A 797 26.73 -17.08 38.28
C LEU A 797 27.40 -18.15 39.11
N ALA A 798 28.06 -17.78 40.22
CA ALA A 798 28.68 -18.73 41.15
C ALA A 798 27.64 -19.61 41.86
N ALA A 799 26.43 -19.08 42.14
CA ALA A 799 25.36 -19.84 42.76
C ALA A 799 24.73 -20.84 41.78
N GLN A 800 24.70 -20.54 40.51
CA GLN A 800 24.21 -21.44 39.44
C GLN A 800 25.17 -22.61 39.17
N GLU A 801 26.46 -22.48 39.46
CA GLU A 801 27.43 -23.62 39.36
C GLU A 801 27.25 -24.66 40.48
N PHE A 802 26.51 -24.34 41.58
CA PHE A 802 26.31 -25.26 42.71
C PHE A 802 25.03 -26.09 42.67
N ASP A 803 24.12 -25.84 41.71
CA ASP A 803 22.82 -26.54 41.62
C ASP A 803 22.77 -27.58 40.46
N LEU A 804 23.83 -28.34 40.30
CA LEU A 804 23.78 -29.55 39.45
C LEU A 804 23.57 -30.78 40.33
N PRO A 805 22.48 -31.55 40.15
CA PRO A 805 22.29 -32.81 40.88
C PRO A 805 23.35 -33.81 40.42
N SER A 806 24.05 -34.36 41.38
CA SER A 806 24.97 -35.48 41.20
C SER A 806 24.24 -36.72 40.72
N SER A 807 24.22 -36.99 39.41
CA SER A 807 23.93 -38.33 38.94
C SER A 807 25.23 -38.99 38.47
N ALA A 808 25.64 -39.96 39.25
CA ALA A 808 26.72 -40.87 38.93
C ALA A 808 26.35 -41.71 37.70
N GLY A 809 27.25 -41.79 36.74
CA GLY A 809 27.24 -42.88 35.74
C GLY A 809 27.68 -42.45 34.33
N ASN A 810 28.92 -42.83 34.04
CA ASN A 810 29.60 -43.01 32.78
C ASN A 810 30.32 -41.83 32.14
N GLY A 811 31.63 -42.01 32.18
CA GLY A 811 32.63 -41.09 31.68
C GLY A 811 32.48 -40.66 30.23
N HIS A 812 32.39 -39.34 30.12
CA HIS A 812 32.96 -38.65 28.97
C HIS A 812 33.82 -37.51 29.50
N THR A 813 35.05 -37.59 29.12
CA THR A 813 36.15 -36.66 29.35
C THR A 813 35.66 -35.22 29.07
N VAL A 814 35.81 -34.34 30.06
CA VAL A 814 35.72 -32.90 29.86
C VAL A 814 36.84 -32.52 28.90
N VAL A 815 36.51 -32.25 27.68
CA VAL A 815 37.43 -31.67 26.69
C VAL A 815 37.57 -30.18 27.07
N GLY A 816 38.77 -29.82 27.41
CA GLY A 816 39.14 -28.46 27.75
C GLY A 816 38.70 -27.43 26.69
N THR A 817 38.42 -26.23 27.11
CA THR A 817 38.14 -25.08 26.26
C THR A 817 39.13 -25.05 25.12
N GLN A 818 38.63 -25.28 23.90
CA GLN A 818 39.43 -25.14 22.68
C GLN A 818 39.70 -23.66 22.48
N THR A 819 40.96 -23.26 22.47
CA THR A 819 41.45 -21.91 22.31
C THR A 819 41.22 -21.30 20.94
N ASP A 820 40.62 -22.05 20.00
CA ASP A 820 40.37 -21.68 18.59
C ASP A 820 38.87 -21.53 18.24
N ALA A 821 37.96 -21.64 19.20
CA ALA A 821 36.54 -21.50 18.94
C ALA A 821 36.12 -20.03 18.70
N PRO A 822 35.44 -19.70 17.58
CA PRO A 822 35.03 -18.32 17.32
C PRO A 822 33.90 -17.87 18.23
N PRO A 823 33.79 -16.57 18.52
CA PRO A 823 32.61 -16.03 19.21
C PRO A 823 31.40 -16.08 18.28
N CYS A 824 30.22 -16.31 18.85
CA CYS A 824 28.96 -16.29 18.09
C CYS A 824 28.68 -14.93 17.49
N MET A 825 28.42 -14.89 16.18
CA MET A 825 28.15 -13.64 15.45
C MET A 825 26.84 -12.95 15.88
N ASN A 826 25.97 -13.65 16.59
CA ASN A 826 24.68 -13.14 17.03
C ASN A 826 24.68 -12.65 18.49
N CYS A 827 25.35 -13.33 19.41
CA CYS A 827 25.32 -13.02 20.84
C CYS A 827 26.69 -12.87 21.51
N GLY A 828 27.79 -13.01 20.76
CA GLY A 828 29.15 -12.89 21.30
C GLY A 828 29.65 -14.06 22.18
N TRP A 829 28.81 -15.05 22.47
CA TRP A 829 29.17 -16.21 23.25
C TRP A 829 30.18 -17.09 22.50
N ILE A 830 31.19 -17.63 23.20
CA ILE A 830 32.14 -18.54 22.56
C ILE A 830 31.40 -19.82 22.10
N MET A 831 31.49 -20.11 20.83
CA MET A 831 30.77 -21.25 20.21
C MET A 831 31.45 -22.59 20.54
N THR A 832 30.65 -23.62 20.65
CA THR A 832 31.09 -25.00 20.84
C THR A 832 31.17 -25.72 19.53
N ARG A 833 32.22 -26.49 19.29
CA ARG A 833 32.38 -27.25 18.07
C ARG A 833 31.37 -28.40 18.00
N ALA A 834 30.57 -28.44 16.93
CA ALA A 834 29.60 -29.49 16.66
C ALA A 834 29.90 -30.08 15.27
N GLY A 835 30.71 -31.14 15.24
CA GLY A 835 31.22 -31.72 14.00
C GLY A 835 32.20 -30.80 13.28
N THR A 836 31.95 -30.49 12.02
CA THR A 836 32.75 -29.54 11.21
C THR A 836 32.38 -28.09 11.40
N CYS A 837 31.32 -27.78 12.14
CA CYS A 837 30.76 -26.42 12.39
C CYS A 837 30.81 -26.06 13.87
N TYR A 838 30.53 -24.80 14.19
CA TYR A 838 30.38 -24.32 15.56
C TYR A 838 28.92 -23.98 15.83
N LYS A 839 28.44 -24.31 17.04
CA LYS A 839 27.11 -23.99 17.55
C LYS A 839 27.25 -23.11 18.76
N CYS A 840 26.44 -22.08 18.87
CA CYS A 840 26.31 -21.26 20.04
C CYS A 840 25.33 -21.90 21.02
N ASP A 841 25.80 -22.26 22.21
CA ASP A 841 24.98 -22.90 23.25
C ASP A 841 24.05 -21.88 23.92
N ASN A 842 24.35 -20.56 23.80
CA ASN A 842 23.54 -19.50 24.38
C ASN A 842 22.34 -19.09 23.49
N CYS A 843 22.51 -18.94 22.18
CA CYS A 843 21.46 -18.47 21.29
C CYS A 843 21.09 -19.44 20.15
N GLY A 844 21.70 -20.62 20.12
CA GLY A 844 21.41 -21.65 19.12
C GLY A 844 22.00 -21.42 17.71
N THR A 845 22.63 -20.27 17.45
CA THR A 845 23.22 -19.94 16.14
C THR A 845 24.34 -20.91 15.77
N THR A 846 24.38 -21.33 14.49
CA THR A 846 25.42 -22.18 13.94
C THR A 846 26.22 -21.48 12.85
N THR A 847 27.50 -21.83 12.66
CA THR A 847 28.34 -21.33 11.56
C THR A 847 28.12 -22.16 10.28
N GLY A 848 26.88 -22.27 9.85
CA GLY A 848 26.47 -22.72 8.52
C GLY A 848 27.09 -24.01 7.99
N CYS A 849 26.41 -25.13 8.25
CA CYS A 849 26.41 -26.31 7.38
C CYS A 849 24.97 -26.85 7.35
N GLY A 850 24.24 -26.55 6.27
CA GLY A 850 22.96 -27.18 5.98
C GLY A 850 21.79 -26.22 6.04
#